data_2d642c3b8e076a7052f4c5e5527e97e6
#
_entry.id   2d642c3b8e076a7052f4c5e5527e97e6
#
_cell.length_a   1.000
_cell.length_b   1.000
_cell.length_c   1.000
_cell.angle_alpha   90.00
_cell.angle_beta   90.00
_cell.angle_gamma   90.00
#
_symmetry.space_group_name_H-M   'P 1'
#
loop_
_entity.id
_entity.type
_entity.pdbx_description
1 polymer ?
#
loop_
_entity_poly.entity_id
_entity_poly.type
_entity_poly.pdbx_seq_one_letter_code
_entity_poly.pdbx_strand_id
1 'polypeptide(L)'
;MRKVKSKKSNYLLLFCGALLVLILVVLITDTKGEKNGYSEQCVYRNEIPSLLQFTYYSRDEWAEKLPQQGTLTYDDVSGILELLHLKEYIPLDDSEKNIDRAAWFAIYDEILSYLDTDTSVLKKDILVLKKEKKQLTTQDGTYAITSNPKWYQKLHSYGVYLLEDKVIGVAAKDKEDVALKNAYLISNIEGNLTFLYQGTEYQLPVDTDEELSNVVADISFSEKEIHKISRKEDTITGKLISKTDTAMEIKGYGQVAIDEAMKIYATYDGIREVSMDALMLENMEITFVVAEKQICAILLTEPAKIENIRVLLLDNDNMFRSDVSLVSDVPVHLYYGETETVLEAGSMITASNYANILATSSVSLVAEDGISPFYFTDNQGNRISPAYAGSMELRMYPEGYTVVNVVDLESYVKGVIPSEVPSSYGMEALKAQAVCARSYAYIQMMHNKYEAYGAHVDDSVNFQVYNKQNQTPETVAAVDETKGQVLSYKGDIIETYYYSTSYGHTGDYEAWNLDKDAYGYLQGVWVRSEENPIDLSDEKSFLDYISNVDSACYESDLKYFRWNTVLDFQGKDETLLHTIADRKEHQPEAICYYKDASKTETTDSCSNFGSLQAINVVKRNQSGVILELELDFQNGAVSVQSEYNMRAILGCGITNINLLDGSSVEMSILPSAYISIQAKGDGTYAVLGGGYGHGIGMSQNGAQKLCGQGFDYKRILNYFYQDTELTELYQPQNTTKEEGGA
;
A
#
# COMPACT_ATOMS: atom_id res chain seq x y z
N MET A 1 40.49 9.31 82.52
CA MET A 1 40.55 7.86 82.73
C MET A 1 39.16 7.29 82.94
N ARG A 2 38.58 6.69 81.96
CA ARG A 2 37.59 5.60 82.09
C ARG A 2 37.36 4.99 80.71
N LYS A 3 37.49 3.69 80.62
CA LYS A 3 37.42 2.82 79.48
C LYS A 3 36.09 2.94 78.69
N VAL A 4 36.14 3.20 77.40
CA VAL A 4 35.10 2.82 76.46
C VAL A 4 35.74 1.84 75.50
N LYS A 5 35.61 0.57 75.81
CA LYS A 5 35.88 -0.57 74.91
C LYS A 5 34.61 -1.38 74.73
N SER A 6 34.36 -1.83 73.50
CA SER A 6 33.44 -2.95 73.17
C SER A 6 31.98 -2.62 72.86
N LYS A 7 31.75 -1.78 71.90
CA LYS A 7 30.46 -1.90 71.10
C LYS A 7 30.65 -1.95 69.62
N LYS A 8 31.84 -1.63 69.09
CA LYS A 8 32.11 -1.69 67.61
C LYS A 8 32.37 -3.10 67.09
N SER A 9 32.81 -4.06 67.95
CA SER A 9 33.12 -5.43 67.48
C SER A 9 31.86 -6.29 67.25
N ASN A 10 30.78 -6.06 67.95
CA ASN A 10 29.55 -6.82 67.83
C ASN A 10 28.71 -6.36 66.60
N TYR A 11 28.80 -5.08 66.23
CA TYR A 11 28.13 -4.58 64.99
C TYR A 11 28.86 -5.03 63.74
N LEU A 12 30.18 -5.17 63.76
CA LEU A 12 30.95 -5.66 62.61
C LEU A 12 30.68 -7.14 62.37
N LEU A 13 30.57 -7.96 63.41
CA LEU A 13 30.21 -9.40 63.32
C LEU A 13 28.76 -9.61 62.88
N LEU A 14 27.81 -8.74 63.37
CA LEU A 14 26.42 -8.74 62.90
C LEU A 14 26.30 -8.26 61.44
N PHE A 15 27.10 -7.25 61.06
CA PHE A 15 27.12 -6.75 59.68
C PHE A 15 27.75 -7.77 58.69
N CYS A 16 28.86 -8.43 59.07
CA CYS A 16 29.46 -9.51 58.31
C CYS A 16 28.55 -10.75 58.27
N GLY A 17 27.85 -11.09 59.33
CA GLY A 17 26.87 -12.18 59.35
C GLY A 17 25.63 -11.83 58.47
N ALA A 18 25.12 -10.61 58.56
CA ALA A 18 24.04 -10.17 57.68
C ALA A 18 24.46 -10.07 56.22
N LEU A 19 25.70 -9.64 55.94
CA LEU A 19 26.25 -9.60 54.58
C LEU A 19 26.47 -11.04 54.02
N LEU A 20 26.93 -11.98 54.89
CA LEU A 20 27.08 -13.40 54.48
C LEU A 20 25.72 -14.06 54.24
N VAL A 21 24.70 -13.74 55.06
CA VAL A 21 23.33 -14.22 54.86
C VAL A 21 22.70 -13.55 53.61
N LEU A 22 22.98 -12.27 53.35
CA LEU A 22 22.54 -11.58 52.15
C LEU A 22 23.23 -12.14 50.93
N ILE A 23 24.55 -12.44 50.99
CA ILE A 23 25.31 -13.08 49.91
C ILE A 23 24.83 -14.54 49.73
N LEU A 24 24.53 -15.29 50.80
CA LEU A 24 23.92 -16.59 50.70
C LEU A 24 22.50 -16.57 50.17
N VAL A 25 21.70 -15.59 50.56
CA VAL A 25 20.35 -15.36 50.03
C VAL A 25 20.42 -14.91 48.57
N VAL A 26 21.37 -14.05 48.18
CA VAL A 26 21.61 -13.68 46.79
C VAL A 26 22.15 -14.87 45.98
N LEU A 27 23.05 -15.67 46.54
CA LEU A 27 23.53 -16.92 45.91
C LEU A 27 22.44 -18.01 45.85
N ILE A 28 21.56 -18.12 46.85
CA ILE A 28 20.42 -19.03 46.88
C ILE A 28 19.26 -18.51 46.02
N THR A 29 19.09 -17.19 45.88
CA THR A 29 18.11 -16.62 44.95
C THR A 29 18.63 -16.57 43.53
N ASP A 30 19.94 -16.45 43.30
CA ASP A 30 20.56 -16.64 41.95
C ASP A 30 20.52 -18.11 41.53
N THR A 31 20.67 -19.06 42.46
CA THR A 31 20.51 -20.50 42.14
C THR A 31 19.06 -20.95 42.01
N LYS A 32 18.06 -20.14 42.39
CA LYS A 32 16.64 -20.37 42.12
C LYS A 32 16.13 -19.65 40.84
N GLY A 33 16.99 -18.92 40.17
CA GLY A 33 16.67 -18.10 39.00
C GLY A 33 17.58 -18.30 37.80
N GLU A 34 18.45 -19.28 37.75
CA GLU A 34 19.07 -19.72 36.49
C GLU A 34 17.98 -20.32 35.62
N LYS A 35 17.33 -19.45 34.88
CA LYS A 35 16.54 -19.82 33.72
C LYS A 35 17.54 -20.40 32.75
N ASN A 36 17.36 -21.65 32.45
CA ASN A 36 18.19 -22.51 31.61
C ASN A 36 18.72 -21.73 30.40
N GLY A 37 20.04 -21.60 30.27
CA GLY A 37 20.70 -21.10 29.08
C GLY A 37 20.50 -22.08 27.91
N TYR A 38 20.73 -21.60 26.67
CA TYR A 38 20.80 -22.52 25.54
C TYR A 38 21.86 -23.60 25.78
N SER A 39 21.53 -24.85 25.49
CA SER A 39 22.45 -25.98 25.62
C SER A 39 22.35 -26.91 24.42
N GLU A 40 23.46 -27.24 23.83
CA GLU A 40 23.54 -28.27 22.76
C GLU A 40 23.45 -29.68 23.32
N GLN A 41 23.84 -29.87 24.58
CA GLN A 41 23.92 -31.20 25.23
C GLN A 41 22.59 -31.67 25.80
N CYS A 42 21.56 -30.81 25.88
CA CYS A 42 20.26 -31.18 26.40
C CYS A 42 19.14 -30.24 25.94
N VAL A 43 17.90 -30.74 26.00
CA VAL A 43 16.68 -29.98 25.89
C VAL A 43 16.02 -29.88 27.27
N TYR A 44 15.46 -28.73 27.59
CA TYR A 44 14.75 -28.57 28.85
C TYR A 44 13.25 -28.86 28.65
N ARG A 45 12.62 -29.49 29.66
CA ARG A 45 11.20 -29.85 29.62
C ARG A 45 10.27 -28.69 29.33
N ASN A 46 10.61 -27.46 29.77
CA ASN A 46 9.83 -26.27 29.51
C ASN A 46 9.92 -25.73 28.06
N GLU A 47 10.73 -26.33 27.19
CA GLU A 47 10.75 -26.06 25.77
C GLU A 47 9.62 -26.80 25.02
N ILE A 48 9.24 -27.98 25.50
CA ILE A 48 8.35 -28.92 24.83
C ILE A 48 6.94 -28.36 24.57
N PRO A 49 6.29 -27.67 25.54
CA PRO A 49 4.95 -27.11 25.28
C PRO A 49 4.86 -26.18 24.08
N SER A 50 5.91 -25.39 23.83
CA SER A 50 5.95 -24.51 22.65
C SER A 50 6.15 -25.27 21.35
N LEU A 51 6.94 -26.35 21.35
CA LEU A 51 7.19 -27.20 20.19
C LEU A 51 5.97 -28.00 19.77
N LEU A 52 5.20 -28.52 20.74
CA LEU A 52 4.07 -29.43 20.49
C LEU A 52 2.70 -28.71 20.41
N GLN A 53 2.63 -27.38 20.51
CA GLN A 53 1.37 -26.62 20.49
C GLN A 53 0.58 -26.71 19.16
N PHE A 54 1.19 -27.19 18.08
CA PHE A 54 0.52 -27.46 16.81
C PHE A 54 -0.28 -28.77 16.80
N THR A 55 -0.14 -29.61 17.84
CA THR A 55 -0.77 -30.92 17.96
C THR A 55 -2.18 -30.85 18.59
N TYR A 56 -2.69 -31.95 19.13
CA TYR A 56 -4.04 -32.05 19.75
C TYR A 56 -4.19 -31.21 21.02
N TYR A 57 -3.11 -30.81 21.67
CA TYR A 57 -3.12 -30.06 22.91
C TYR A 57 -2.51 -28.68 22.72
N SER A 58 -3.14 -27.67 23.31
CA SER A 58 -2.59 -26.33 23.38
C SER A 58 -1.26 -26.29 24.18
N ARG A 59 -0.53 -25.20 24.07
CA ARG A 59 0.71 -24.97 24.83
C ARG A 59 0.50 -25.12 26.34
N ASP A 60 -0.58 -24.61 26.88
CA ASP A 60 -0.88 -24.62 28.31
C ASP A 60 -1.24 -26.05 28.76
N GLU A 61 -2.00 -26.80 27.98
CA GLU A 61 -2.32 -28.20 28.25
C GLU A 61 -1.06 -29.08 28.21
N TRP A 62 -0.12 -28.85 27.30
CA TRP A 62 1.18 -29.53 27.31
C TRP A 62 2.00 -29.19 28.52
N ALA A 63 1.96 -27.92 29.00
CA ALA A 63 2.67 -27.51 30.22
C ALA A 63 2.14 -28.18 31.50
N GLU A 64 0.87 -28.59 31.51
CA GLU A 64 0.26 -29.37 32.58
C GLU A 64 0.62 -30.86 32.54
N LYS A 65 0.83 -31.41 31.33
CA LYS A 65 1.13 -32.85 31.13
C LYS A 65 2.60 -33.26 31.41
N LEU A 66 3.52 -32.29 31.38
CA LEU A 66 4.96 -32.52 31.55
C LEU A 66 5.52 -31.74 32.75
N PRO A 67 6.42 -32.32 33.54
CA PRO A 67 7.17 -31.56 34.56
C PRO A 67 7.93 -30.42 33.91
N GLN A 68 7.75 -29.21 34.43
CA GLN A 68 8.35 -27.99 33.81
C GLN A 68 9.83 -27.77 34.20
N GLN A 69 10.37 -28.51 35.13
CA GLN A 69 11.76 -28.39 35.60
C GLN A 69 12.61 -29.56 35.18
N GLY A 70 13.88 -29.34 34.90
CA GLY A 70 14.86 -30.34 34.52
C GLY A 70 15.01 -30.56 33.02
N THR A 71 15.93 -31.41 32.68
CA THR A 71 16.22 -31.82 31.30
C THR A 71 15.26 -32.90 30.82
N LEU A 72 15.01 -32.95 29.52
CA LEU A 72 14.21 -33.96 28.87
C LEU A 72 14.97 -35.32 28.92
N THR A 73 14.22 -36.37 29.18
CA THR A 73 14.76 -37.76 29.23
C THR A 73 14.06 -38.64 28.19
N TYR A 74 14.65 -39.80 27.89
CA TYR A 74 13.98 -40.78 27.00
C TYR A 74 12.65 -41.28 27.56
N ASP A 75 12.49 -41.35 28.90
CA ASP A 75 11.21 -41.67 29.55
C ASP A 75 10.15 -40.59 29.28
N ASP A 76 10.53 -39.30 29.31
CA ASP A 76 9.64 -38.21 28.97
C ASP A 76 9.22 -38.28 27.50
N VAL A 77 10.16 -38.55 26.60
CA VAL A 77 9.89 -38.67 25.16
C VAL A 77 8.97 -39.87 24.89
N SER A 78 9.21 -41.02 25.54
CA SER A 78 8.31 -42.16 25.45
C SER A 78 6.87 -41.80 25.88
N GLY A 79 6.72 -41.04 26.97
CA GLY A 79 5.41 -40.52 27.40
C GLY A 79 4.76 -39.56 26.41
N ILE A 80 5.56 -38.68 25.78
CA ILE A 80 5.09 -37.79 24.73
C ILE A 80 4.57 -38.56 23.52
N LEU A 81 5.36 -39.53 23.03
CA LEU A 81 4.97 -40.37 21.89
C LEU A 81 3.72 -41.21 22.18
N GLU A 82 3.54 -41.67 23.44
CA GLU A 82 2.33 -42.37 23.86
C GLU A 82 1.10 -41.46 23.83
N LEU A 83 1.22 -40.22 24.33
CA LEU A 83 0.16 -39.21 24.26
C LEU A 83 -0.20 -38.77 22.82
N LEU A 84 0.77 -38.82 21.91
CA LEU A 84 0.59 -38.53 20.49
C LEU A 84 0.18 -39.76 19.68
N HIS A 85 0.08 -40.94 20.26
CA HIS A 85 -0.18 -42.23 19.60
C HIS A 85 0.89 -42.61 18.56
N LEU A 86 2.13 -42.16 18.74
CA LEU A 86 3.24 -42.39 17.81
C LEU A 86 4.30 -43.38 18.32
N LYS A 87 4.16 -43.95 19.53
CA LYS A 87 5.15 -44.80 20.17
C LYS A 87 5.49 -46.07 19.39
N GLU A 88 4.55 -46.62 18.61
CA GLU A 88 4.77 -47.78 17.77
C GLU A 88 5.45 -47.45 16.42
N TYR A 89 5.44 -46.18 16.04
CA TYR A 89 5.95 -45.71 14.74
C TYR A 89 7.34 -45.10 14.84
N ILE A 90 7.67 -44.46 15.99
CA ILE A 90 8.95 -43.81 16.23
C ILE A 90 9.72 -44.60 17.28
N PRO A 91 10.69 -45.47 16.89
CA PRO A 91 11.47 -46.29 17.82
C PRO A 91 12.44 -45.41 18.60
N LEU A 92 12.53 -45.65 19.91
CA LEU A 92 13.52 -45.02 20.79
C LEU A 92 14.64 -45.99 21.10
N ASP A 93 15.89 -45.50 21.11
CA ASP A 93 17.03 -46.25 21.60
C ASP A 93 17.10 -46.14 23.15
N ASP A 94 16.70 -47.16 23.87
CA ASP A 94 16.58 -47.18 25.33
C ASP A 94 17.93 -47.15 26.09
N SER A 95 19.06 -46.98 25.39
CA SER A 95 20.39 -47.07 25.96
C SER A 95 20.85 -45.88 26.79
N GLU A 96 20.20 -44.70 26.65
CA GLU A 96 20.64 -43.46 27.30
C GLU A 96 19.55 -42.82 28.19
N LYS A 97 19.93 -42.35 29.38
CA LYS A 97 18.98 -41.70 30.33
C LYS A 97 18.62 -40.27 29.96
N ASN A 98 19.50 -39.54 29.30
CA ASN A 98 19.30 -38.15 28.86
C ASN A 98 19.32 -38.08 27.35
N ILE A 99 18.45 -37.23 26.77
CA ILE A 99 18.41 -36.96 25.36
C ILE A 99 19.16 -35.67 25.08
N ASP A 100 20.08 -35.69 24.11
CA ASP A 100 20.70 -34.46 23.65
C ASP A 100 19.77 -33.69 22.68
N ARG A 101 20.16 -32.44 22.34
CA ARG A 101 19.34 -31.55 21.51
C ARG A 101 19.16 -32.10 20.08
N ALA A 102 20.22 -32.63 19.49
CA ALA A 102 20.17 -33.15 18.12
C ALA A 102 19.26 -34.38 18.03
N ALA A 103 19.37 -35.31 18.99
CA ALA A 103 18.53 -36.50 19.06
C ALA A 103 17.03 -36.12 19.27
N TRP A 104 16.74 -35.15 20.16
CA TRP A 104 15.36 -34.69 20.32
C TRP A 104 14.80 -34.10 19.03
N PHE A 105 15.53 -33.21 18.36
CA PHE A 105 15.02 -32.59 17.15
C PHE A 105 14.95 -33.54 15.96
N ALA A 106 15.74 -34.62 15.94
CA ALA A 106 15.51 -35.69 14.97
C ALA A 106 14.18 -36.41 15.22
N ILE A 107 13.85 -36.74 16.48
CA ILE A 107 12.53 -37.28 16.84
C ILE A 107 11.41 -36.30 16.56
N TYR A 108 11.62 -34.97 16.81
CA TYR A 108 10.66 -33.97 16.53
C TYR A 108 10.36 -33.83 15.02
N ASP A 109 11.38 -33.91 14.17
CA ASP A 109 11.19 -33.95 12.71
C ASP A 109 10.33 -35.16 12.27
N GLU A 110 10.49 -36.33 12.95
CA GLU A 110 9.61 -37.48 12.70
C GLU A 110 8.18 -37.21 13.20
N ILE A 111 7.99 -36.58 14.37
CA ILE A 111 6.65 -36.20 14.87
C ILE A 111 5.97 -35.26 13.86
N LEU A 112 6.68 -34.25 13.35
CA LEU A 112 6.18 -33.37 12.32
C LEU A 112 5.74 -34.11 11.07
N SER A 113 6.53 -35.08 10.61
CA SER A 113 6.20 -35.86 9.40
C SER A 113 4.90 -36.66 9.52
N TYR A 114 4.49 -37.03 10.73
CA TYR A 114 3.24 -37.75 10.99
C TYR A 114 2.04 -36.85 11.28
N LEU A 115 2.26 -35.71 11.95
CA LEU A 115 1.16 -34.90 12.50
C LEU A 115 0.97 -33.53 11.81
N ASP A 116 2.02 -32.94 11.21
CA ASP A 116 1.96 -31.64 10.58
C ASP A 116 1.74 -31.76 9.05
N THR A 117 0.60 -32.35 8.67
CA THR A 117 0.26 -32.61 7.26
C THR A 117 0.13 -31.33 6.43
N ASP A 118 -0.19 -30.21 7.06
CA ASP A 118 -0.39 -28.91 6.41
C ASP A 118 0.91 -28.07 6.41
N THR A 119 2.03 -28.64 6.88
CA THR A 119 3.33 -27.96 6.96
C THR A 119 3.28 -26.60 7.69
N SER A 120 2.50 -26.56 8.77
CA SER A 120 2.31 -25.36 9.58
C SER A 120 3.56 -24.95 10.36
N VAL A 121 4.43 -25.92 10.68
CA VAL A 121 5.71 -25.72 11.36
C VAL A 121 6.85 -25.68 10.34
N LEU A 122 7.51 -24.54 10.22
CA LEU A 122 8.61 -24.32 9.28
C LEU A 122 9.96 -24.45 10.00
N LYS A 123 10.86 -25.25 9.43
CA LYS A 123 12.27 -25.33 9.85
C LYS A 123 13.09 -24.32 9.05
N LYS A 124 13.82 -23.43 9.75
CA LYS A 124 14.56 -22.33 9.10
C LYS A 124 15.85 -22.01 9.83
N ASP A 125 16.87 -21.61 9.08
CA ASP A 125 18.10 -21.05 9.63
C ASP A 125 18.01 -19.51 9.61
N ILE A 126 18.18 -18.87 10.77
CA ILE A 126 18.08 -17.43 10.95
C ILE A 126 19.38 -16.83 11.48
N LEU A 127 19.73 -15.63 11.03
CA LEU A 127 20.79 -14.79 11.59
C LEU A 127 20.15 -13.67 12.41
N VAL A 128 20.51 -13.56 13.69
CA VAL A 128 19.92 -12.55 14.57
C VAL A 128 20.62 -11.20 14.38
N LEU A 129 19.93 -10.24 13.78
CA LEU A 129 20.40 -8.87 13.56
C LEU A 129 20.12 -7.97 14.76
N LYS A 130 18.93 -8.09 15.36
CA LYS A 130 18.52 -7.34 16.55
C LYS A 130 17.73 -8.25 17.49
N LYS A 131 17.88 -8.02 18.78
CA LYS A 131 17.16 -8.77 19.81
C LYS A 131 16.45 -7.83 20.77
N GLU A 132 15.18 -8.05 21.00
CA GLU A 132 14.34 -7.41 22.01
C GLU A 132 13.81 -8.44 23.02
N LYS A 133 13.02 -8.00 24.01
CA LYS A 133 12.53 -8.90 25.06
C LYS A 133 11.69 -10.06 24.55
N LYS A 134 10.94 -9.87 23.47
CA LYS A 134 9.99 -10.84 22.93
C LYS A 134 10.08 -11.04 21.42
N GLN A 135 11.05 -10.40 20.77
CA GLN A 135 11.19 -10.41 19.31
C GLN A 135 12.64 -10.50 18.88
N LEU A 136 12.86 -11.12 17.72
CA LEU A 136 14.12 -11.15 17.00
C LEU A 136 13.91 -10.52 15.62
N THR A 137 14.78 -9.58 15.25
CA THR A 137 14.91 -9.16 13.86
C THR A 137 16.01 -10.00 13.22
N THR A 138 15.73 -10.62 12.09
CA THR A 138 16.61 -11.53 11.37
C THR A 138 16.79 -11.06 9.92
N GLN A 139 17.58 -11.77 9.14
CA GLN A 139 17.77 -11.48 7.71
C GLN A 139 16.46 -11.58 6.90
N ASP A 140 15.46 -12.32 7.38
CA ASP A 140 14.20 -12.58 6.66
C ASP A 140 12.98 -11.82 7.24
N GLY A 141 13.16 -11.13 8.38
CA GLY A 141 12.05 -10.43 9.02
C GLY A 141 12.11 -10.47 10.54
N THR A 142 10.99 -10.15 11.19
CA THR A 142 10.88 -10.10 12.65
C THR A 142 9.97 -11.19 13.16
N TYR A 143 10.48 -12.00 14.10
CA TYR A 143 9.77 -13.13 14.71
C TYR A 143 9.58 -12.91 16.21
N ALA A 144 8.39 -13.23 16.71
CA ALA A 144 8.16 -13.36 18.15
C ALA A 144 8.91 -14.58 18.71
N ILE A 145 9.33 -14.51 19.99
CA ILE A 145 10.00 -15.64 20.66
C ILE A 145 9.19 -16.17 21.83
N THR A 146 9.07 -17.48 21.93
CA THR A 146 8.46 -18.19 23.06
C THR A 146 9.50 -18.65 24.08
N SER A 147 10.76 -18.75 23.66
CA SER A 147 11.91 -19.19 24.43
C SER A 147 12.57 -18.04 25.23
N ASN A 148 13.60 -18.37 26.00
CA ASN A 148 14.36 -17.38 26.77
C ASN A 148 15.14 -16.43 25.84
N PRO A 149 14.93 -15.11 25.88
CA PRO A 149 15.67 -14.15 25.04
C PRO A 149 17.20 -14.21 25.22
N LYS A 150 17.69 -14.72 26.35
CA LYS A 150 19.14 -14.86 26.60
C LYS A 150 19.82 -15.91 25.71
N TRP A 151 19.07 -16.79 25.08
CA TRP A 151 19.61 -17.79 24.17
C TRP A 151 20.19 -17.19 22.90
N TYR A 152 19.58 -16.08 22.45
CA TYR A 152 19.96 -15.46 21.19
C TYR A 152 21.04 -14.39 21.41
N GLN A 153 21.99 -14.37 20.50
CA GLN A 153 23.06 -13.38 20.45
C GLN A 153 23.05 -12.70 19.09
N LYS A 154 23.33 -11.39 19.07
CA LYS A 154 23.42 -10.62 17.82
C LYS A 154 24.53 -11.17 16.94
N LEU A 155 24.29 -11.30 15.65
CA LEU A 155 25.18 -11.82 14.61
C LEU A 155 25.57 -13.31 14.79
N HIS A 156 24.76 -14.06 15.53
CA HIS A 156 24.82 -15.53 15.55
C HIS A 156 23.64 -16.10 14.76
N SER A 157 23.89 -17.21 14.10
CA SER A 157 22.89 -17.99 13.38
C SER A 157 22.27 -19.08 14.25
N TYR A 158 21.03 -19.41 13.97
CA TYR A 158 20.27 -20.43 14.70
C TYR A 158 19.40 -21.23 13.75
N GLY A 159 19.43 -22.55 13.86
CA GLY A 159 18.42 -23.42 13.28
C GLY A 159 17.18 -23.41 14.17
N VAL A 160 16.06 -22.92 13.67
CA VAL A 160 14.82 -22.73 14.43
C VAL A 160 13.64 -23.44 13.80
N TYR A 161 12.60 -23.63 14.61
CA TYR A 161 11.26 -24.01 14.16
C TYR A 161 10.31 -22.83 14.39
N LEU A 162 9.56 -22.51 13.36
CA LEU A 162 8.58 -21.42 13.32
C LEU A 162 7.18 -22.00 13.24
N LEU A 163 6.26 -21.41 13.99
CA LEU A 163 4.82 -21.62 13.82
C LEU A 163 4.21 -20.21 13.65
N GLU A 164 3.62 -19.94 12.50
CA GLU A 164 3.29 -18.56 12.11
C GLU A 164 4.58 -17.68 12.21
N ASP A 165 4.47 -16.47 12.75
CA ASP A 165 5.59 -15.54 12.99
C ASP A 165 6.27 -15.73 14.36
N LYS A 166 6.30 -16.96 14.91
CA LYS A 166 6.85 -17.27 16.24
C LYS A 166 7.93 -18.34 16.18
N VAL A 167 9.08 -18.05 16.77
CA VAL A 167 10.10 -19.06 17.04
C VAL A 167 9.60 -19.91 18.21
N ILE A 168 9.25 -21.16 17.92
CA ILE A 168 8.74 -22.13 18.92
C ILE A 168 9.83 -23.05 19.46
N GLY A 169 10.95 -23.18 18.75
CA GLY A 169 12.09 -24.00 19.18
C GLY A 169 13.39 -23.60 18.50
N VAL A 170 14.51 -23.92 19.17
CA VAL A 170 15.88 -23.73 18.67
C VAL A 170 16.57 -25.07 18.61
N ALA A 171 16.84 -25.59 17.42
CA ALA A 171 17.48 -26.85 17.19
C ALA A 171 19.02 -26.77 17.30
N ALA A 172 19.61 -25.73 16.75
CA ALA A 172 21.04 -25.55 16.69
C ALA A 172 21.42 -24.07 16.80
N LYS A 173 22.68 -23.81 17.18
CA LYS A 173 23.31 -22.49 17.17
C LYS A 173 24.54 -22.53 16.25
N ASP A 174 24.93 -21.34 15.77
CA ASP A 174 26.09 -21.14 14.90
C ASP A 174 26.07 -22.04 13.66
N LYS A 175 24.94 -22.01 12.93
CA LYS A 175 24.75 -22.67 11.66
C LYS A 175 25.67 -22.07 10.61
N GLU A 176 26.32 -22.89 9.84
CA GLU A 176 27.11 -22.47 8.69
C GLU A 176 26.22 -22.03 7.54
N ASP A 177 26.76 -21.18 6.64
CA ASP A 177 26.13 -20.74 5.39
C ASP A 177 24.90 -19.83 5.50
N VAL A 178 24.63 -19.25 6.68
CA VAL A 178 23.59 -18.20 6.78
C VAL A 178 24.16 -16.87 6.30
N ALA A 179 23.56 -16.31 5.25
CA ALA A 179 24.04 -15.09 4.60
C ALA A 179 23.02 -13.95 4.65
N LEU A 180 23.53 -12.73 4.76
CA LEU A 180 22.79 -11.53 4.39
C LEU A 180 22.84 -11.41 2.87
N LYS A 181 21.72 -11.65 2.22
CA LYS A 181 21.59 -11.57 0.77
C LYS A 181 21.44 -10.12 0.32
N ASN A 182 22.19 -9.74 -0.72
CA ASN A 182 22.05 -8.45 -1.40
C ASN A 182 22.31 -7.22 -0.51
N ALA A 183 23.22 -7.31 0.48
CA ALA A 183 23.61 -6.18 1.31
C ALA A 183 24.35 -5.11 0.49
N TYR A 184 24.17 -3.82 0.81
CA TYR A 184 24.90 -2.73 0.20
C TYR A 184 26.15 -2.41 0.99
N LEU A 185 27.33 -2.66 0.42
CA LEU A 185 28.62 -2.37 1.04
C LEU A 185 29.01 -0.90 0.80
N ILE A 186 29.11 -0.14 1.88
CA ILE A 186 29.39 1.30 1.84
C ILE A 186 30.87 1.57 1.70
N SER A 187 31.69 0.92 2.54
CA SER A 187 33.13 1.10 2.54
C SER A 187 33.84 -0.03 3.29
N ASN A 188 35.12 -0.25 2.94
CA ASN A 188 36.06 -1.07 3.72
C ASN A 188 37.25 -0.21 4.09
N ILE A 189 37.32 0.27 5.33
CA ILE A 189 38.38 1.18 5.80
C ILE A 189 39.03 0.58 7.04
N GLU A 190 40.38 0.53 7.02
CA GLU A 190 41.18 0.01 8.15
C GLU A 190 40.77 -1.37 8.66
N GLY A 191 40.35 -2.27 7.75
CA GLY A 191 39.93 -3.63 8.09
C GLY A 191 38.53 -3.70 8.73
N ASN A 192 37.71 -2.65 8.57
CA ASN A 192 36.32 -2.63 8.99
C ASN A 192 35.40 -2.42 7.78
N LEU A 193 34.52 -3.38 7.53
CA LEU A 193 33.47 -3.28 6.52
C LEU A 193 32.26 -2.57 7.11
N THR A 194 31.85 -1.49 6.46
CA THR A 194 30.57 -0.80 6.74
C THR A 194 29.58 -1.17 5.65
N PHE A 195 28.38 -1.65 6.04
CA PHE A 195 27.34 -2.04 5.10
C PHE A 195 25.94 -1.71 5.64
N LEU A 196 24.99 -1.50 4.71
CA LEU A 196 23.58 -1.27 5.00
C LEU A 196 22.78 -2.55 4.74
N TYR A 197 21.93 -2.92 5.69
CA TYR A 197 20.99 -4.02 5.55
C TYR A 197 19.73 -3.80 6.40
N GLN A 198 18.54 -3.98 5.85
CA GLN A 198 17.25 -3.72 6.50
C GLN A 198 17.21 -2.34 7.19
N GLY A 199 17.64 -1.30 6.47
CA GLY A 199 17.65 0.08 6.95
C GLY A 199 18.62 0.36 8.11
N THR A 200 19.48 -0.60 8.49
CA THR A 200 20.45 -0.47 9.57
C THR A 200 21.87 -0.56 9.02
N GLU A 201 22.72 0.40 9.41
CA GLU A 201 24.13 0.36 9.12
C GLU A 201 24.88 -0.51 10.15
N TYR A 202 25.72 -1.39 9.63
CA TYR A 202 26.59 -2.28 10.40
C TYR A 202 28.04 -1.99 10.10
N GLN A 203 28.89 -2.09 11.13
CA GLN A 203 30.34 -2.03 10.98
C GLN A 203 30.97 -3.25 11.65
N LEU A 204 31.70 -4.05 10.88
CA LEU A 204 32.29 -5.30 11.34
C LEU A 204 33.72 -5.45 10.83
N PRO A 205 34.62 -6.05 11.63
CA PRO A 205 35.94 -6.41 11.18
C PRO A 205 35.89 -7.36 9.97
N VAL A 206 36.75 -7.14 9.01
CA VAL A 206 36.93 -8.02 7.86
C VAL A 206 38.42 -8.10 7.50
N ASP A 207 38.91 -9.30 7.23
CA ASP A 207 40.28 -9.54 6.77
C ASP A 207 40.30 -9.70 5.24
N THR A 208 40.38 -8.55 4.54
CA THR A 208 40.46 -8.54 3.07
C THR A 208 41.11 -7.25 2.59
N ASP A 209 41.93 -7.39 1.56
CA ASP A 209 42.55 -6.28 0.81
C ASP A 209 41.68 -5.80 -0.37
N GLU A 210 40.52 -6.45 -0.60
CA GLU A 210 39.64 -6.06 -1.70
C GLU A 210 38.96 -4.72 -1.43
N GLU A 211 38.80 -3.89 -2.46
CA GLU A 211 38.01 -2.68 -2.40
C GLU A 211 36.50 -3.05 -2.41
N LEU A 212 35.84 -2.81 -1.29
CA LEU A 212 34.45 -3.17 -1.05
C LEU A 212 33.59 -1.92 -0.80
N SER A 213 33.62 -0.98 -1.76
CA SER A 213 32.90 0.29 -1.65
C SER A 213 31.84 0.40 -2.74
N ASN A 214 30.62 0.81 -2.35
CA ASN A 214 29.50 1.03 -3.26
C ASN A 214 29.15 -0.18 -4.13
N VAL A 215 29.12 -1.35 -3.56
CA VAL A 215 28.84 -2.62 -4.24
C VAL A 215 27.78 -3.43 -3.48
N VAL A 216 26.98 -4.19 -4.20
CA VAL A 216 26.04 -5.16 -3.61
C VAL A 216 26.73 -6.51 -3.47
N ALA A 217 26.52 -7.16 -2.32
CA ALA A 217 27.13 -8.47 -2.05
C ALA A 217 26.26 -9.33 -1.11
N ASP A 218 26.48 -10.62 -1.17
CA ASP A 218 26.05 -11.55 -0.13
C ASP A 218 27.17 -11.66 0.92
N ILE A 219 26.81 -11.53 2.21
CA ILE A 219 27.74 -11.61 3.34
C ILE A 219 27.40 -12.84 4.16
N SER A 220 28.27 -13.85 4.16
CA SER A 220 28.11 -15.05 4.99
C SER A 220 28.88 -14.92 6.31
N PHE A 221 28.27 -15.43 7.37
CA PHE A 221 28.78 -15.32 8.74
C PHE A 221 29.11 -16.71 9.30
N SER A 222 30.19 -16.76 10.11
CA SER A 222 30.50 -17.84 11.01
C SER A 222 30.83 -17.25 12.38
N GLU A 223 30.10 -17.62 13.43
CA GLU A 223 30.33 -17.19 14.82
C GLU A 223 30.57 -15.68 15.01
N LYS A 224 29.79 -14.80 14.39
CA LYS A 224 29.89 -13.32 14.34
C LYS A 224 30.92 -12.74 13.38
N GLU A 225 31.78 -13.52 12.80
CA GLU A 225 32.79 -13.05 11.88
C GLU A 225 32.28 -13.15 10.44
N ILE A 226 32.72 -12.24 9.60
CA ILE A 226 32.46 -12.32 8.17
C ILE A 226 33.35 -13.43 7.61
N HIS A 227 32.72 -14.51 7.13
CA HIS A 227 33.41 -15.66 6.58
C HIS A 227 33.66 -15.53 5.07
N LYS A 228 32.66 -14.97 4.34
CA LYS A 228 32.73 -14.82 2.89
C LYS A 228 31.94 -13.61 2.44
N ILE A 229 32.46 -12.89 1.45
CA ILE A 229 31.77 -11.83 0.72
C ILE A 229 31.71 -12.25 -0.74
N SER A 230 30.48 -12.28 -1.30
CA SER A 230 30.27 -12.61 -2.71
C SER A 230 29.69 -11.40 -3.41
N ARG A 231 30.53 -10.66 -4.13
CA ARG A 231 30.17 -9.42 -4.85
C ARG A 231 29.27 -9.75 -6.05
N LYS A 232 28.38 -8.81 -6.36
CA LYS A 232 27.49 -8.85 -7.52
C LYS A 232 27.80 -7.64 -8.39
N GLU A 233 28.39 -7.87 -9.55
CA GLU A 233 28.97 -6.81 -10.38
C GLU A 233 28.23 -6.61 -11.70
N ASP A 234 27.44 -7.61 -12.14
CA ASP A 234 26.68 -7.47 -13.38
C ASP A 234 25.52 -6.50 -13.18
N THR A 235 25.43 -5.51 -14.06
CA THR A 235 24.41 -4.47 -14.00
C THR A 235 23.75 -4.21 -15.34
N ILE A 236 22.48 -3.80 -15.26
CA ILE A 236 21.71 -3.23 -16.37
C ILE A 236 21.33 -1.81 -15.94
N THR A 237 21.59 -0.81 -16.78
CA THR A 237 21.12 0.55 -16.53
C THR A 237 20.05 0.92 -17.53
N GLY A 238 18.92 1.45 -17.05
CA GLY A 238 17.80 1.84 -17.90
C GLY A 238 16.56 2.26 -17.11
N LYS A 239 15.51 2.62 -17.84
CA LYS A 239 14.22 3.03 -17.27
C LYS A 239 13.32 1.80 -17.04
N LEU A 240 12.65 1.77 -15.90
CA LEU A 240 11.62 0.77 -15.58
C LEU A 240 10.34 1.06 -16.39
N ILE A 241 9.82 0.07 -17.10
CA ILE A 241 8.62 0.20 -17.95
C ILE A 241 7.40 -0.45 -17.30
N SER A 242 7.58 -1.63 -16.70
CA SER A 242 6.54 -2.31 -15.93
C SER A 242 7.15 -3.15 -14.82
N LYS A 243 6.38 -3.43 -13.78
CA LYS A 243 6.78 -4.32 -12.69
C LYS A 243 5.61 -5.17 -12.20
N THR A 244 5.95 -6.38 -11.81
CA THR A 244 5.09 -7.33 -11.10
C THR A 244 5.84 -7.83 -9.87
N ASP A 245 5.22 -8.65 -9.06
CA ASP A 245 5.91 -9.27 -7.89
C ASP A 245 7.07 -10.18 -8.29
N THR A 246 7.13 -10.65 -9.53
CA THR A 246 8.10 -11.66 -9.97
C THR A 246 9.04 -11.20 -11.08
N ALA A 247 8.74 -10.08 -11.75
CA ALA A 247 9.55 -9.61 -12.88
C ALA A 247 9.42 -8.10 -13.09
N MET A 248 10.44 -7.50 -13.70
CA MET A 248 10.47 -6.12 -14.16
C MET A 248 10.82 -6.04 -15.64
N GLU A 249 10.19 -5.13 -16.37
CA GLU A 249 10.55 -4.82 -17.75
C GLU A 249 11.42 -3.56 -17.80
N ILE A 250 12.61 -3.69 -18.34
CA ILE A 250 13.59 -2.62 -18.48
C ILE A 250 13.60 -2.17 -19.95
N LYS A 251 13.48 -0.86 -20.18
CA LYS A 251 13.42 -0.26 -21.51
C LYS A 251 14.63 -0.67 -22.36
N GLY A 252 14.36 -1.21 -23.54
CA GLY A 252 15.40 -1.67 -24.47
C GLY A 252 16.04 -3.01 -24.10
N TYR A 253 15.79 -3.56 -22.92
CA TYR A 253 16.38 -4.83 -22.46
C TYR A 253 15.34 -5.97 -22.41
N GLY A 254 14.10 -5.68 -22.01
CA GLY A 254 13.03 -6.66 -21.85
C GLY A 254 12.78 -7.06 -20.40
N GLN A 255 12.07 -8.18 -20.21
CA GLN A 255 11.71 -8.68 -18.88
C GLN A 255 12.86 -9.42 -18.21
N VAL A 256 13.08 -9.11 -16.90
CA VAL A 256 14.06 -9.76 -16.03
C VAL A 256 13.34 -10.19 -14.74
N ALA A 257 13.54 -11.44 -14.33
CA ALA A 257 12.95 -11.97 -13.09
C ALA A 257 13.54 -11.27 -11.85
N ILE A 258 12.79 -11.27 -10.75
CA ILE A 258 13.19 -10.68 -9.47
C ILE A 258 13.63 -11.80 -8.52
N ASP A 259 14.77 -11.61 -7.82
CA ASP A 259 15.22 -12.46 -6.71
C ASP A 259 14.31 -12.24 -5.48
N GLU A 260 13.91 -13.29 -4.78
CA GLU A 260 13.04 -13.21 -3.58
C GLU A 260 13.62 -12.31 -2.47
N ALA A 261 14.96 -12.22 -2.39
CA ALA A 261 15.69 -11.40 -1.43
C ALA A 261 16.11 -10.03 -2.01
N MET A 262 15.51 -9.60 -3.11
CA MET A 262 15.85 -8.33 -3.76
C MET A 262 15.78 -7.15 -2.78
N LYS A 263 16.72 -6.21 -2.93
CA LYS A 263 16.83 -4.99 -2.13
C LYS A 263 16.87 -3.76 -3.02
N ILE A 264 16.37 -2.65 -2.51
CA ILE A 264 16.40 -1.36 -3.22
C ILE A 264 17.13 -0.34 -2.36
N TYR A 265 18.15 0.29 -2.92
CA TYR A 265 18.98 1.27 -2.24
C TYR A 265 18.93 2.61 -2.97
N ALA A 266 18.55 3.67 -2.27
CA ALA A 266 18.77 5.04 -2.73
C ALA A 266 20.14 5.51 -2.22
N THR A 267 20.99 5.99 -3.15
CA THR A 267 22.37 6.41 -2.86
C THR A 267 22.57 7.92 -2.99
N TYR A 268 21.54 8.66 -3.39
CA TYR A 268 21.49 10.12 -3.37
C TYR A 268 20.97 10.63 -2.01
N ASP A 269 21.41 11.81 -1.59
CA ASP A 269 21.03 12.43 -0.29
C ASP A 269 21.24 11.51 0.93
N GLY A 270 22.31 10.72 0.90
CA GLY A 270 22.61 9.67 1.86
C GLY A 270 22.15 8.29 1.42
N ILE A 271 22.81 7.25 1.97
CA ILE A 271 22.53 5.86 1.59
C ILE A 271 21.40 5.33 2.48
N ARG A 272 20.34 4.81 1.87
CA ARG A 272 19.19 4.21 2.57
C ARG A 272 18.54 3.09 1.78
N GLU A 273 18.00 2.10 2.46
CA GLU A 273 17.14 1.08 1.86
C GLU A 273 15.72 1.67 1.73
N VAL A 274 15.06 1.44 0.61
CA VAL A 274 13.71 1.95 0.30
C VAL A 274 12.82 0.81 -0.21
N SER A 275 11.50 1.03 -0.23
CA SER A 275 10.52 0.05 -0.72
C SER A 275 10.34 0.12 -2.24
N MET A 276 9.58 -0.84 -2.79
CA MET A 276 9.16 -0.86 -4.20
C MET A 276 8.41 0.40 -4.63
N ASP A 277 7.76 1.10 -3.69
CA ASP A 277 7.01 2.34 -3.98
C ASP A 277 7.92 3.50 -4.38
N ALA A 278 9.22 3.41 -4.08
CA ALA A 278 10.19 4.40 -4.55
C ALA A 278 10.50 4.30 -6.05
N LEU A 279 10.08 3.23 -6.72
CA LEU A 279 10.31 3.00 -8.15
C LEU A 279 9.19 3.64 -8.98
N MET A 280 9.53 4.66 -9.73
CA MET A 280 8.61 5.31 -10.66
C MET A 280 8.86 4.85 -12.10
N LEU A 281 7.81 4.40 -12.79
CA LEU A 281 7.91 3.98 -14.18
C LEU A 281 8.36 5.14 -15.07
N GLU A 282 9.27 4.91 -16.02
CA GLU A 282 9.78 5.81 -17.05
C GLU A 282 10.51 7.07 -16.54
N ASN A 283 10.33 7.46 -15.27
CA ASN A 283 10.79 8.75 -14.74
C ASN A 283 12.10 8.67 -13.92
N MET A 284 12.77 7.53 -13.96
CA MET A 284 14.04 7.29 -13.24
C MET A 284 15.00 6.52 -14.13
N GLU A 285 16.27 6.92 -14.13
CA GLU A 285 17.36 6.08 -14.59
C GLU A 285 17.78 5.17 -13.42
N ILE A 286 17.69 3.86 -13.62
CA ILE A 286 17.85 2.86 -12.57
C ILE A 286 19.02 1.94 -12.92
N THR A 287 19.86 1.63 -11.95
CA THR A 287 20.85 0.56 -12.06
C THR A 287 20.32 -0.70 -11.39
N PHE A 288 20.06 -1.71 -12.19
CA PHE A 288 19.62 -3.05 -11.74
C PHE A 288 20.88 -3.92 -11.59
N VAL A 289 21.13 -4.41 -10.39
CA VAL A 289 22.20 -5.38 -10.13
C VAL A 289 21.64 -6.78 -10.38
N VAL A 290 22.29 -7.55 -11.23
CA VAL A 290 21.81 -8.85 -11.71
C VAL A 290 22.75 -9.97 -11.29
N ALA A 291 22.22 -11.06 -10.78
CA ALA A 291 22.94 -12.30 -10.53
C ALA A 291 22.01 -13.48 -10.89
N GLU A 292 22.58 -14.56 -11.42
CA GLU A 292 21.84 -15.76 -11.81
C GLU A 292 20.62 -15.48 -12.72
N LYS A 293 20.71 -14.43 -13.55
CA LYS A 293 19.66 -13.91 -14.45
C LYS A 293 18.45 -13.30 -13.72
N GLN A 294 18.61 -12.91 -12.47
CA GLN A 294 17.56 -12.25 -11.67
C GLN A 294 18.08 -10.89 -11.17
N ILE A 295 17.17 -9.94 -11.02
CA ILE A 295 17.46 -8.66 -10.35
C ILE A 295 17.57 -8.94 -8.86
N CYS A 296 18.75 -8.80 -8.30
CA CYS A 296 19.02 -9.03 -6.89
C CYS A 296 19.11 -7.72 -6.08
N ALA A 297 19.41 -6.60 -6.73
CA ALA A 297 19.27 -5.29 -6.12
C ALA A 297 19.01 -4.19 -7.16
N ILE A 298 18.48 -3.07 -6.67
CA ILE A 298 18.25 -1.86 -7.44
C ILE A 298 18.95 -0.71 -6.76
N LEU A 299 19.72 0.07 -7.54
CA LEU A 299 20.41 1.25 -7.07
C LEU A 299 19.79 2.49 -7.72
N LEU A 300 19.21 3.36 -6.88
CA LEU A 300 18.69 4.66 -7.28
C LEU A 300 19.78 5.70 -6.98
N THR A 301 20.44 6.20 -8.03
CA THR A 301 21.55 7.15 -7.91
C THR A 301 21.12 8.61 -7.99
N GLU A 302 19.91 8.85 -8.49
CA GLU A 302 19.29 10.17 -8.61
C GLU A 302 17.80 10.09 -8.21
N PRO A 303 17.21 11.18 -7.73
CA PRO A 303 15.75 11.22 -7.51
C PRO A 303 14.98 11.14 -8.84
N ALA A 304 13.72 10.75 -8.77
CA ALA A 304 12.84 10.74 -9.93
C ALA A 304 12.75 12.12 -10.58
N LYS A 305 12.83 12.17 -11.91
CA LYS A 305 12.59 13.36 -12.73
C LYS A 305 11.23 13.20 -13.40
N ILE A 306 10.27 14.02 -12.98
CA ILE A 306 8.93 13.96 -13.55
C ILE A 306 8.96 14.48 -15.00
N GLU A 307 8.88 13.56 -15.93
CA GLU A 307 8.86 13.83 -17.38
C GLU A 307 7.52 13.41 -17.98
N ASN A 308 7.19 12.12 -17.89
CA ASN A 308 6.05 11.54 -18.57
C ASN A 308 5.12 10.82 -17.61
N ILE A 309 3.82 10.96 -17.85
CA ILE A 309 2.79 10.08 -17.29
C ILE A 309 2.42 9.01 -18.31
N ARG A 310 2.10 7.82 -17.85
CA ARG A 310 1.72 6.65 -18.66
C ARG A 310 0.25 6.33 -18.39
N VAL A 311 -0.58 6.49 -19.41
CA VAL A 311 -2.04 6.41 -19.33
C VAL A 311 -2.53 5.17 -20.06
N LEU A 312 -3.15 4.23 -19.37
CA LEU A 312 -3.82 3.08 -19.95
C LEU A 312 -5.14 3.55 -20.62
N LEU A 313 -5.25 3.39 -21.92
CA LEU A 313 -6.41 3.84 -22.67
C LEU A 313 -7.48 2.74 -22.75
N LEU A 314 -8.59 2.93 -22.06
CA LEU A 314 -9.69 1.97 -22.00
C LEU A 314 -10.57 2.01 -23.27
N ASP A 315 -11.26 0.90 -23.52
CA ASP A 315 -12.29 0.78 -24.56
C ASP A 315 -13.65 0.47 -23.91
N ASN A 316 -14.51 1.49 -23.76
CA ASN A 316 -15.79 1.38 -23.05
C ASN A 316 -15.62 0.67 -21.69
N ASP A 317 -14.71 1.19 -20.87
CA ASP A 317 -14.31 0.69 -19.54
C ASP A 317 -13.57 -0.67 -19.57
N ASN A 318 -13.30 -1.27 -20.73
CA ASN A 318 -12.48 -2.46 -20.84
C ASN A 318 -11.01 -2.13 -21.06
N MET A 319 -10.15 -2.78 -20.29
CA MET A 319 -8.70 -2.64 -20.39
C MET A 319 -8.17 -3.30 -21.69
N PHE A 320 -8.75 -4.43 -22.07
CA PHE A 320 -8.29 -5.24 -23.19
C PHE A 320 -9.15 -5.04 -24.42
N ARG A 321 -8.48 -4.90 -25.56
CA ARG A 321 -9.07 -4.78 -26.89
C ARG A 321 -8.82 -6.05 -27.69
N SER A 322 -9.76 -6.48 -28.50
CA SER A 322 -9.56 -7.62 -29.42
C SER A 322 -8.51 -7.33 -30.48
N ASP A 323 -8.42 -6.09 -30.94
CA ASP A 323 -7.37 -5.52 -31.79
C ASP A 323 -7.37 -4.01 -31.66
N VAL A 324 -6.32 -3.35 -32.14
CA VAL A 324 -6.19 -1.90 -32.14
C VAL A 324 -5.43 -1.42 -33.36
N SER A 325 -5.93 -0.34 -33.97
CA SER A 325 -5.25 0.32 -35.08
C SER A 325 -5.02 1.79 -34.76
N LEU A 326 -3.80 2.26 -35.05
CA LEU A 326 -3.34 3.62 -34.81
C LEU A 326 -2.78 4.21 -36.12
N VAL A 327 -2.84 5.54 -36.24
CA VAL A 327 -2.24 6.30 -37.35
C VAL A 327 -1.66 7.62 -36.81
N SER A 328 -0.60 8.10 -37.50
CA SER A 328 -0.07 9.47 -37.34
C SER A 328 0.10 10.11 -38.73
N ASP A 329 0.07 11.46 -38.76
CA ASP A 329 0.25 12.24 -40.02
C ASP A 329 1.69 12.35 -40.48
N VAL A 330 2.65 11.91 -39.66
CA VAL A 330 4.09 11.87 -39.96
C VAL A 330 4.60 10.44 -39.90
N PRO A 331 5.81 10.15 -40.42
CA PRO A 331 6.44 8.86 -40.24
C PRO A 331 6.50 8.44 -38.76
N VAL A 332 6.38 7.14 -38.48
CA VAL A 332 6.39 6.59 -37.12
C VAL A 332 7.55 5.63 -36.96
N HIS A 333 8.36 5.89 -35.94
CA HIS A 333 9.38 4.98 -35.47
C HIS A 333 8.75 3.95 -34.54
N LEU A 334 8.88 2.70 -34.89
CA LEU A 334 8.40 1.55 -34.14
C LEU A 334 9.60 0.85 -33.50
N TYR A 335 9.64 0.84 -32.15
CA TYR A 335 10.74 0.26 -31.37
C TYR A 335 10.27 -1.00 -30.66
N TYR A 336 11.08 -2.05 -30.71
CA TYR A 336 10.94 -3.27 -29.92
C TYR A 336 12.33 -3.88 -29.63
N GLY A 337 12.67 -4.03 -28.35
CA GLY A 337 14.04 -4.33 -27.94
C GLY A 337 15.02 -3.29 -28.52
N GLU A 338 16.09 -3.76 -29.17
CA GLU A 338 17.07 -2.90 -29.88
C GLU A 338 16.71 -2.62 -31.33
N THR A 339 15.56 -3.11 -31.81
CA THR A 339 15.17 -2.99 -33.22
C THR A 339 14.32 -1.74 -33.43
N GLU A 340 14.64 -1.01 -34.49
CA GLU A 340 13.87 0.11 -35.02
C GLU A 340 13.34 -0.17 -36.39
N THR A 341 12.09 0.18 -36.66
CA THR A 341 11.47 0.15 -37.97
C THR A 341 10.72 1.46 -38.20
N VAL A 342 10.95 2.11 -39.34
CA VAL A 342 10.25 3.34 -39.70
C VAL A 342 9.10 3.02 -40.61
N LEU A 343 7.91 3.49 -40.27
CA LEU A 343 6.68 3.40 -41.08
C LEU A 343 6.38 4.75 -41.74
N GLU A 344 5.90 4.75 -42.97
CA GLU A 344 5.57 5.98 -43.66
C GLU A 344 4.38 6.71 -43.03
N ALA A 345 4.33 8.03 -43.21
CA ALA A 345 3.22 8.87 -42.77
C ALA A 345 1.86 8.33 -43.23
N GLY A 346 0.87 8.31 -42.36
CA GLY A 346 -0.46 7.80 -42.65
C GLY A 346 -0.57 6.27 -42.70
N SER A 347 0.51 5.53 -42.42
CA SER A 347 0.44 4.07 -42.32
C SER A 347 -0.43 3.65 -41.14
N MET A 348 -1.37 2.73 -41.38
CA MET A 348 -2.19 2.13 -40.36
C MET A 348 -1.38 1.07 -39.60
N ILE A 349 -1.21 1.26 -38.31
CA ILE A 349 -0.45 0.38 -37.40
C ILE A 349 -1.46 -0.45 -36.63
N THR A 350 -1.63 -1.72 -36.98
CA THR A 350 -2.58 -2.63 -36.36
C THR A 350 -1.83 -3.62 -35.49
N ALA A 351 -2.22 -3.73 -34.19
CA ALA A 351 -1.50 -4.51 -33.17
C ALA A 351 -1.36 -5.99 -33.60
N SER A 352 -2.40 -6.61 -34.16
CA SER A 352 -2.35 -8.01 -34.60
C SER A 352 -1.28 -8.28 -35.66
N ASN A 353 -0.85 -7.29 -36.44
CA ASN A 353 0.26 -7.43 -37.38
C ASN A 353 1.62 -7.63 -36.70
N TYR A 354 1.72 -7.27 -35.41
CA TYR A 354 2.91 -7.36 -34.58
C TYR A 354 2.79 -8.40 -33.46
N ALA A 355 1.77 -9.27 -33.51
CA ALA A 355 1.47 -10.24 -32.46
C ALA A 355 2.67 -11.11 -32.06
N ASN A 356 3.50 -11.53 -33.01
CA ASN A 356 4.70 -12.34 -32.75
C ASN A 356 5.75 -11.56 -31.91
N ILE A 357 5.84 -10.24 -32.07
CA ILE A 357 6.73 -9.36 -31.34
C ILE A 357 6.12 -9.09 -29.96
N LEU A 358 4.83 -8.74 -29.95
CA LEU A 358 4.06 -8.41 -28.75
C LEU A 358 3.93 -9.60 -27.78
N ALA A 359 4.12 -10.84 -28.27
CA ALA A 359 4.15 -12.04 -27.42
C ALA A 359 5.37 -12.07 -26.47
N THR A 360 6.41 -11.30 -26.73
CA THR A 360 7.67 -11.33 -25.97
C THR A 360 8.16 -9.97 -25.50
N SER A 361 7.60 -8.88 -26.04
CA SER A 361 8.03 -7.50 -25.74
C SER A 361 6.89 -6.52 -26.00
N SER A 362 6.95 -5.35 -25.39
CA SER A 362 6.14 -4.20 -25.79
C SER A 362 6.65 -3.60 -27.11
N VAL A 363 5.76 -2.90 -27.82
CA VAL A 363 6.10 -2.12 -29.02
C VAL A 363 5.81 -0.65 -28.74
N SER A 364 6.83 0.20 -28.85
CA SER A 364 6.70 1.65 -28.68
C SER A 364 6.61 2.33 -30.05
N LEU A 365 5.64 3.24 -30.21
CA LEU A 365 5.37 4.02 -31.40
C LEU A 365 5.67 5.49 -31.12
N VAL A 366 6.63 6.07 -31.83
CA VAL A 366 7.06 7.46 -31.66
C VAL A 366 6.94 8.18 -33.00
N ALA A 367 6.25 9.32 -33.02
CA ALA A 367 6.20 10.17 -34.22
C ALA A 367 7.60 10.73 -34.54
N GLU A 368 8.02 10.77 -35.81
CA GLU A 368 9.36 11.20 -36.24
C GLU A 368 9.74 12.60 -35.73
N ASP A 369 8.79 13.51 -35.68
CA ASP A 369 8.97 14.88 -35.19
C ASP A 369 8.85 15.01 -33.67
N GLY A 370 8.48 13.92 -32.95
CA GLY A 370 8.26 13.90 -31.50
C GLY A 370 7.05 14.73 -31.01
N ILE A 371 6.24 15.28 -31.92
CA ILE A 371 5.16 16.26 -31.63
C ILE A 371 3.82 15.82 -32.19
N SER A 372 3.80 15.25 -33.42
CA SER A 372 2.58 14.87 -34.10
C SER A 372 1.81 13.80 -33.34
N PRO A 373 0.46 13.96 -33.24
CA PRO A 373 -0.36 13.08 -32.43
C PRO A 373 -0.66 11.75 -33.13
N PHE A 374 -1.11 10.79 -32.31
CA PHE A 374 -1.71 9.53 -32.74
C PHE A 374 -3.23 9.58 -32.69
N TYR A 375 -3.88 8.80 -33.53
CA TYR A 375 -5.33 8.63 -33.57
C TYR A 375 -5.67 7.14 -33.65
N PHE A 376 -6.69 6.72 -32.92
CA PHE A 376 -7.31 5.42 -33.20
C PHE A 376 -8.07 5.46 -34.51
N THR A 377 -8.05 4.35 -35.23
CA THR A 377 -8.78 4.21 -36.47
C THR A 377 -9.69 2.97 -36.46
N ASP A 378 -10.76 3.04 -37.27
CA ASP A 378 -11.53 1.84 -37.65
C ASP A 378 -10.76 0.99 -38.65
N ASN A 379 -11.32 -0.16 -39.02
CA ASN A 379 -10.73 -1.08 -40.00
C ASN A 379 -10.65 -0.50 -41.46
N GLN A 380 -11.24 0.67 -41.66
CA GLN A 380 -11.20 1.39 -42.94
C GLN A 380 -10.19 2.54 -42.95
N GLY A 381 -9.53 2.78 -41.79
CA GLY A 381 -8.57 3.86 -41.59
C GLY A 381 -9.20 5.20 -41.23
N ASN A 382 -10.51 5.28 -40.94
CA ASN A 382 -11.14 6.51 -40.49
C ASN A 382 -10.77 6.74 -38.99
N ARG A 383 -10.44 7.98 -38.67
CA ARG A 383 -10.14 8.36 -37.27
C ARG A 383 -11.41 8.31 -36.44
N ILE A 384 -11.35 7.61 -35.31
CA ILE A 384 -12.46 7.39 -34.39
C ILE A 384 -12.20 7.98 -32.97
N SER A 385 -11.06 8.63 -32.77
CA SER A 385 -10.67 9.23 -31.49
C SER A 385 -10.22 10.69 -31.64
N PRO A 386 -10.14 11.45 -30.52
CA PRO A 386 -9.34 12.65 -30.44
C PRO A 386 -7.86 12.41 -30.74
N ALA A 387 -7.09 13.49 -30.83
CA ALA A 387 -5.64 13.47 -30.99
C ALA A 387 -4.95 13.14 -29.67
N TYR A 388 -4.08 12.13 -29.65
CA TYR A 388 -3.24 11.78 -28.49
C TYR A 388 -1.82 12.30 -28.70
N ALA A 389 -1.39 13.23 -27.89
CA ALA A 389 0.00 13.72 -27.86
C ALA A 389 0.96 12.65 -27.29
N GLY A 390 2.27 12.83 -27.53
CA GLY A 390 3.31 11.93 -27.02
C GLY A 390 3.45 10.66 -27.85
N SER A 391 3.81 9.55 -27.23
CA SER A 391 4.00 8.25 -27.87
C SER A 391 2.95 7.22 -27.42
N MET A 392 2.85 6.13 -28.19
CA MET A 392 1.95 5.02 -27.87
C MET A 392 2.76 3.76 -27.61
N GLU A 393 2.34 2.95 -26.65
CA GLU A 393 2.91 1.65 -26.39
C GLU A 393 1.81 0.57 -26.49
N LEU A 394 2.11 -0.47 -27.27
CA LEU A 394 1.23 -1.62 -27.44
C LEU A 394 1.78 -2.82 -26.67
N ARG A 395 0.90 -3.56 -26.01
CA ARG A 395 1.20 -4.80 -25.31
C ARG A 395 0.15 -5.86 -25.61
N MET A 396 0.53 -7.13 -25.51
CA MET A 396 -0.37 -8.26 -25.68
C MET A 396 -0.42 -9.09 -24.40
N TYR A 397 -1.63 -9.44 -24.00
CA TYR A 397 -1.95 -10.32 -22.89
C TYR A 397 -2.86 -11.45 -23.37
N PRO A 398 -3.07 -12.52 -22.58
CA PRO A 398 -4.00 -13.59 -22.93
C PRO A 398 -5.42 -13.09 -23.25
N GLU A 399 -5.85 -12.00 -22.60
CA GLU A 399 -7.17 -11.37 -22.72
C GLU A 399 -7.30 -10.45 -23.95
N GLY A 400 -6.17 -9.99 -24.51
CA GLY A 400 -6.16 -9.07 -25.65
C GLY A 400 -5.01 -8.07 -25.65
N TYR A 401 -5.20 -6.97 -26.36
CA TYR A 401 -4.20 -5.90 -26.49
C TYR A 401 -4.53 -4.75 -25.56
N THR A 402 -3.49 -4.16 -24.95
CA THR A 402 -3.58 -2.88 -24.23
C THR A 402 -2.84 -1.79 -24.98
N VAL A 403 -3.26 -0.55 -24.77
CA VAL A 403 -2.61 0.65 -25.30
C VAL A 403 -2.28 1.58 -24.16
N VAL A 404 -1.02 1.98 -24.05
CA VAL A 404 -0.56 2.99 -23.08
C VAL A 404 -0.12 4.22 -23.86
N ASN A 405 -0.69 5.37 -23.53
CA ASN A 405 -0.23 6.67 -24.02
C ASN A 405 0.85 7.21 -23.06
N VAL A 406 2.05 7.44 -23.57
CA VAL A 406 3.17 8.01 -22.82
C VAL A 406 3.30 9.47 -23.21
N VAL A 407 2.98 10.37 -22.31
CA VAL A 407 2.82 11.80 -22.59
C VAL A 407 3.43 12.64 -21.46
N ASP A 408 4.02 13.79 -21.80
CA ASP A 408 4.51 14.72 -20.76
C ASP A 408 3.35 15.21 -19.86
N LEU A 409 3.67 15.47 -18.59
CA LEU A 409 2.65 15.79 -17.58
C LEU A 409 1.82 17.03 -17.94
N GLU A 410 2.40 18.05 -18.56
CA GLU A 410 1.65 19.25 -18.95
C GLU A 410 0.68 18.97 -20.10
N SER A 411 1.10 18.22 -21.11
CA SER A 411 0.24 17.77 -22.21
C SER A 411 -0.89 16.85 -21.72
N TYR A 412 -0.62 16.00 -20.72
CA TYR A 412 -1.65 15.22 -20.04
C TYR A 412 -2.68 16.13 -19.38
N VAL A 413 -2.26 17.10 -18.58
CA VAL A 413 -3.16 18.07 -17.90
C VAL A 413 -3.97 18.86 -18.93
N LYS A 414 -3.40 19.25 -20.09
CA LYS A 414 -4.14 19.88 -21.20
C LYS A 414 -5.24 18.98 -21.78
N GLY A 415 -5.08 17.64 -21.73
CA GLY A 415 -6.12 16.69 -22.10
C GLY A 415 -7.17 16.46 -21.01
N VAL A 416 -6.79 16.60 -19.74
CA VAL A 416 -7.69 16.44 -18.58
C VAL A 416 -8.65 17.63 -18.44
N ILE A 417 -8.13 18.88 -18.43
CA ILE A 417 -8.93 20.05 -18.09
C ILE A 417 -10.22 20.17 -18.94
N PRO A 418 -10.19 20.11 -20.29
CA PRO A 418 -11.43 20.23 -21.07
C PRO A 418 -12.37 19.03 -20.91
N SER A 419 -11.85 17.89 -20.44
CA SER A 419 -12.64 16.68 -20.18
C SER A 419 -13.34 16.72 -18.82
N GLU A 420 -12.80 17.48 -17.87
CA GLU A 420 -13.32 17.63 -16.52
C GLU A 420 -14.25 18.85 -16.36
N VAL A 421 -13.88 19.98 -16.96
CA VAL A 421 -14.62 21.24 -16.78
C VAL A 421 -14.78 22.00 -18.10
N PRO A 422 -15.94 22.64 -18.33
CA PRO A 422 -16.13 23.51 -19.49
C PRO A 422 -15.21 24.74 -19.48
N SER A 423 -14.71 25.17 -20.65
CA SER A 423 -13.90 26.38 -20.79
C SER A 423 -14.60 27.65 -20.28
N SER A 424 -15.94 27.65 -20.23
CA SER A 424 -16.76 28.76 -19.71
C SER A 424 -16.67 28.95 -18.19
N TYR A 425 -15.95 28.10 -17.43
CA TYR A 425 -15.82 28.27 -15.98
C TYR A 425 -14.98 29.49 -15.57
N GLY A 426 -14.25 30.07 -16.50
CA GLY A 426 -13.42 31.26 -16.28
C GLY A 426 -11.97 30.89 -15.93
N MET A 427 -11.05 31.78 -16.31
CA MET A 427 -9.62 31.52 -16.28
C MET A 427 -9.10 31.06 -14.90
N GLU A 428 -9.53 31.73 -13.82
CA GLU A 428 -9.03 31.43 -12.48
C GLU A 428 -9.55 30.07 -11.95
N ALA A 429 -10.76 29.66 -12.33
CA ALA A 429 -11.26 28.31 -12.02
C ALA A 429 -10.52 27.24 -12.83
N LEU A 430 -10.24 27.50 -14.13
CA LEU A 430 -9.44 26.59 -14.96
C LEU A 430 -8.01 26.44 -14.44
N LYS A 431 -7.37 27.52 -13.97
CA LYS A 431 -6.05 27.48 -13.32
C LYS A 431 -6.07 26.65 -12.03
N ALA A 432 -7.06 26.86 -11.16
CA ALA A 432 -7.22 26.05 -9.95
C ALA A 432 -7.38 24.58 -10.29
N GLN A 433 -8.21 24.25 -11.29
CA GLN A 433 -8.37 22.88 -11.77
C GLN A 433 -7.07 22.30 -12.32
N ALA A 434 -6.26 23.11 -13.05
CA ALA A 434 -4.97 22.65 -13.60
C ALA A 434 -3.96 22.31 -12.50
N VAL A 435 -3.88 23.13 -11.44
CA VAL A 435 -3.03 22.83 -10.27
C VAL A 435 -3.50 21.56 -9.56
N CYS A 436 -4.82 21.40 -9.34
CA CYS A 436 -5.38 20.18 -8.76
C CYS A 436 -5.07 18.96 -9.63
N ALA A 437 -5.38 19.01 -10.94
CA ALA A 437 -5.15 17.89 -11.83
C ALA A 437 -3.67 17.46 -11.87
N ARG A 438 -2.75 18.43 -11.84
CA ARG A 438 -1.31 18.16 -11.84
C ARG A 438 -0.84 17.54 -10.54
N SER A 439 -1.28 18.06 -9.38
CA SER A 439 -0.93 17.51 -8.05
C SER A 439 -1.46 16.08 -7.90
N TYR A 440 -2.69 15.83 -8.29
CA TYR A 440 -3.30 14.51 -8.28
C TYR A 440 -2.54 13.54 -9.19
N ALA A 441 -2.29 13.92 -10.45
CA ALA A 441 -1.55 13.09 -11.40
C ALA A 441 -0.15 12.73 -10.89
N TYR A 442 0.56 13.70 -10.29
CA TYR A 442 1.87 13.46 -9.68
C TYR A 442 1.82 12.35 -8.62
N ILE A 443 0.87 12.40 -7.71
CA ILE A 443 0.72 11.38 -6.65
C ILE A 443 0.36 10.03 -7.26
N GLN A 444 -0.55 9.99 -8.25
CA GLN A 444 -0.92 8.73 -8.91
C GLN A 444 0.24 8.10 -9.68
N MET A 445 1.18 8.90 -10.20
CA MET A 445 2.42 8.37 -10.79
C MET A 445 3.30 7.67 -9.74
N MET A 446 3.25 8.10 -8.46
CA MET A 446 3.96 7.43 -7.37
C MET A 446 3.27 6.13 -6.96
N HIS A 447 1.93 6.06 -6.98
CA HIS A 447 1.17 4.88 -6.59
C HIS A 447 1.21 3.74 -7.62
N ASN A 448 1.45 4.04 -8.91
CA ASN A 448 1.64 3.07 -10.00
C ASN A 448 0.57 1.96 -10.07
N LYS A 449 -0.72 2.27 -9.92
CA LYS A 449 -1.79 1.26 -9.81
C LYS A 449 -1.83 0.24 -10.96
N TYR A 450 -1.42 0.64 -12.15
CA TYR A 450 -1.37 -0.21 -13.34
C TYR A 450 0.06 -0.61 -13.74
N GLU A 451 0.98 -0.69 -12.80
CA GLU A 451 2.40 -0.97 -13.05
C GLU A 451 2.66 -2.29 -13.78
N ALA A 452 1.83 -3.31 -13.55
CA ALA A 452 1.91 -4.59 -14.26
C ALA A 452 1.56 -4.45 -15.76
N TYR A 453 0.80 -3.42 -16.12
CA TYR A 453 0.43 -3.08 -17.49
C TYR A 453 1.30 -1.95 -18.08
N GLY A 454 2.30 -1.52 -17.34
CA GLY A 454 3.18 -0.43 -17.75
C GLY A 454 2.52 0.94 -17.75
N ALA A 455 1.53 1.18 -16.88
CA ALA A 455 0.82 2.45 -16.77
C ALA A 455 0.72 2.93 -15.32
N HIS A 456 0.57 4.25 -15.15
CA HIS A 456 0.33 4.87 -13.85
C HIS A 456 -1.17 4.93 -13.54
N VAL A 457 -1.97 5.35 -14.53
CA VAL A 457 -3.40 5.65 -14.42
C VAL A 457 -4.15 5.11 -15.65
N ASP A 458 -5.48 5.04 -15.58
CA ASP A 458 -6.35 4.92 -16.75
C ASP A 458 -6.95 6.28 -17.18
N ASP A 459 -7.70 6.30 -18.28
CA ASP A 459 -8.31 7.51 -18.86
C ASP A 459 -9.76 7.75 -18.43
N SER A 460 -10.23 7.08 -17.37
CA SER A 460 -11.62 7.09 -16.88
C SER A 460 -11.82 7.88 -15.59
N VAL A 461 -13.06 7.88 -15.12
CA VAL A 461 -13.46 8.47 -13.82
C VAL A 461 -12.85 7.78 -12.59
N ASN A 462 -12.15 6.66 -12.75
CA ASN A 462 -11.41 6.02 -11.66
C ASN A 462 -10.22 6.88 -11.21
N PHE A 463 -9.71 7.71 -12.12
CA PHE A 463 -8.63 8.68 -11.89
C PHE A 463 -9.06 10.08 -12.34
N GLN A 464 -8.75 10.44 -13.57
CA GLN A 464 -9.11 11.72 -14.19
C GLN A 464 -9.57 11.46 -15.62
N VAL A 465 -10.69 12.03 -16.00
CA VAL A 465 -11.18 11.89 -17.38
C VAL A 465 -10.17 12.54 -18.32
N TYR A 466 -9.56 11.73 -19.18
CA TYR A 466 -8.47 12.16 -20.05
C TYR A 466 -8.88 12.12 -21.52
N ASN A 467 -8.66 13.24 -22.22
CA ASN A 467 -8.74 13.37 -23.69
C ASN A 467 -10.10 12.97 -24.29
N LYS A 468 -11.22 13.21 -23.55
CA LYS A 468 -12.59 12.97 -24.04
C LYS A 468 -13.19 14.21 -24.71
N GLN A 469 -12.59 15.38 -24.53
CA GLN A 469 -13.00 16.66 -25.13
C GLN A 469 -11.81 17.36 -25.81
N ASN A 470 -12.09 18.17 -26.83
CA ASN A 470 -11.06 18.95 -27.50
C ASN A 470 -10.54 20.08 -26.61
N GLN A 471 -9.24 20.30 -26.66
CA GLN A 471 -8.60 21.45 -26.02
C GLN A 471 -9.10 22.77 -26.61
N THR A 472 -9.21 23.82 -25.78
CA THR A 472 -9.53 25.18 -26.20
C THR A 472 -8.36 26.11 -25.85
N PRO A 473 -8.25 27.30 -26.48
CA PRO A 473 -7.20 28.26 -26.11
C PRO A 473 -7.20 28.62 -24.63
N GLU A 474 -8.36 28.69 -23.98
CA GLU A 474 -8.52 29.03 -22.57
C GLU A 474 -8.02 27.89 -21.67
N THR A 475 -8.35 26.63 -21.98
CA THR A 475 -7.88 25.49 -21.19
C THR A 475 -6.37 25.27 -21.32
N VAL A 476 -5.82 25.48 -22.53
CA VAL A 476 -4.37 25.44 -22.76
C VAL A 476 -3.66 26.57 -22.01
N ALA A 477 -4.17 27.82 -22.09
CA ALA A 477 -3.58 28.95 -21.38
C ALA A 477 -3.57 28.75 -19.85
N ALA A 478 -4.65 28.19 -19.27
CA ALA A 478 -4.72 27.92 -17.84
C ALA A 478 -3.63 26.95 -17.37
N VAL A 479 -3.35 25.89 -18.16
CA VAL A 479 -2.26 24.93 -17.87
C VAL A 479 -0.90 25.59 -18.01
N ASP A 480 -0.67 26.33 -19.12
CA ASP A 480 0.61 27.00 -19.38
C ASP A 480 0.96 28.08 -18.34
N GLU A 481 -0.03 28.85 -17.88
CA GLU A 481 0.15 29.88 -16.86
C GLU A 481 0.34 29.33 -15.43
N THR A 482 0.04 28.06 -15.21
CA THR A 482 0.26 27.35 -13.94
C THR A 482 1.26 26.19 -14.08
N LYS A 483 2.06 26.21 -15.15
CA LYS A 483 3.02 25.13 -15.45
C LYS A 483 3.89 24.80 -14.25
N GLY A 484 3.96 23.51 -13.90
CA GLY A 484 4.75 22.99 -12.77
C GLY A 484 4.18 23.25 -11.39
N GLN A 485 3.12 24.05 -11.24
CA GLN A 485 2.56 24.36 -9.93
C GLN A 485 1.70 23.22 -9.40
N VAL A 486 1.98 22.83 -8.16
CA VAL A 486 1.26 21.81 -7.40
C VAL A 486 1.00 22.29 -5.97
N LEU A 487 0.11 21.63 -5.26
CA LEU A 487 -0.11 21.88 -3.83
C LEU A 487 0.72 20.94 -2.98
N SER A 488 1.25 21.48 -1.88
CA SER A 488 1.93 20.73 -0.82
C SER A 488 1.33 21.00 0.55
N TYR A 489 1.44 20.04 1.44
CA TYR A 489 1.04 20.12 2.85
C TYR A 489 2.17 19.55 3.71
N LYS A 490 2.60 20.31 4.73
CA LYS A 490 3.75 19.94 5.57
C LYS A 490 5.05 19.61 4.81
N GLY A 491 5.19 20.13 3.59
CA GLY A 491 6.36 19.93 2.74
C GLY A 491 6.22 18.83 1.68
N ASP A 492 5.20 17.99 1.76
CA ASP A 492 4.93 16.91 0.79
C ASP A 492 3.87 17.35 -0.22
N ILE A 493 4.01 16.95 -1.48
CA ILE A 493 2.97 17.14 -2.51
C ILE A 493 1.78 16.28 -2.15
N ILE A 494 0.57 16.79 -2.38
CA ILE A 494 -0.67 16.19 -1.88
C ILE A 494 -1.63 15.75 -3.00
N GLU A 495 -2.47 14.78 -2.67
CA GLU A 495 -3.63 14.42 -3.50
C GLU A 495 -4.72 15.49 -3.38
N THR A 496 -5.01 16.11 -4.50
CA THR A 496 -6.01 17.18 -4.59
C THR A 496 -7.28 16.65 -5.25
N TYR A 497 -8.14 16.06 -4.46
CA TYR A 497 -9.43 15.54 -4.92
C TYR A 497 -10.39 16.67 -5.32
N TYR A 498 -11.21 16.46 -6.34
CA TYR A 498 -12.21 17.39 -6.78
C TYR A 498 -13.47 16.68 -7.29
N TYR A 499 -14.58 17.37 -7.28
CA TYR A 499 -15.87 16.80 -7.64
C TYR A 499 -16.78 17.89 -8.22
N SER A 500 -17.91 17.50 -8.84
CA SER A 500 -18.74 18.43 -9.62
C SER A 500 -19.42 19.53 -8.80
N THR A 501 -20.31 19.16 -7.84
CA THR A 501 -21.22 20.11 -7.18
C THR A 501 -21.35 19.81 -5.69
N SER A 502 -21.18 20.81 -4.83
CA SER A 502 -21.40 20.65 -3.40
C SER A 502 -22.91 20.76 -3.04
N TYR A 503 -23.26 20.23 -1.90
CA TYR A 503 -24.60 20.44 -1.33
C TYR A 503 -24.68 21.74 -0.47
N GLY A 504 -23.64 22.56 -0.53
CA GLY A 504 -23.43 23.80 0.23
C GLY A 504 -22.31 23.69 1.25
N HIS A 505 -21.77 22.48 1.48
CA HIS A 505 -20.61 22.18 2.30
C HIS A 505 -19.76 21.12 1.60
N THR A 506 -18.45 21.06 1.84
CA THR A 506 -17.61 19.95 1.38
C THR A 506 -17.47 18.91 2.49
N GLY A 507 -17.16 17.67 2.14
CA GLY A 507 -16.71 16.66 3.09
C GLY A 507 -15.28 16.87 3.55
N ASP A 508 -14.85 16.06 4.47
CA ASP A 508 -13.51 16.07 5.04
C ASP A 508 -12.85 14.68 4.95
N TYR A 509 -11.61 14.59 5.44
CA TYR A 509 -10.79 13.38 5.42
C TYR A 509 -11.46 12.16 6.13
N GLU A 510 -12.39 12.39 7.08
CA GLU A 510 -13.09 11.30 7.77
C GLU A 510 -14.01 10.49 6.85
N ALA A 511 -14.47 11.07 5.74
CA ALA A 511 -15.35 10.39 4.78
C ALA A 511 -14.75 9.09 4.21
N TRP A 512 -13.44 9.01 4.13
CA TRP A 512 -12.68 7.86 3.65
C TRP A 512 -11.79 7.25 4.73
N ASN A 513 -12.01 7.62 6.00
CA ASN A 513 -11.21 7.17 7.14
C ASN A 513 -9.70 7.44 6.97
N LEU A 514 -9.35 8.56 6.35
CA LEU A 514 -7.96 8.95 6.10
C LEU A 514 -7.29 9.46 7.37
N ASP A 515 -5.96 9.30 7.44
CA ASP A 515 -5.17 9.81 8.56
C ASP A 515 -5.16 11.34 8.58
N LYS A 516 -5.53 11.93 9.72
CA LYS A 516 -5.57 13.37 9.91
C LYS A 516 -4.20 14.05 9.75
N ASP A 517 -3.12 13.38 10.14
CA ASP A 517 -1.78 13.98 10.06
C ASP A 517 -1.32 14.12 8.61
N ALA A 518 -1.70 13.18 7.76
CA ALA A 518 -1.39 13.20 6.33
C ALA A 518 -2.42 14.01 5.52
N TYR A 519 -3.72 13.89 5.82
CA TYR A 519 -4.82 14.44 5.03
C TYR A 519 -5.56 15.60 5.71
N GLY A 520 -5.00 16.20 6.75
CA GLY A 520 -5.62 17.30 7.50
C GLY A 520 -5.92 18.56 6.68
N TYR A 521 -5.42 18.68 5.47
CA TYR A 521 -5.76 19.73 4.51
C TYR A 521 -7.14 19.55 3.86
N LEU A 522 -7.72 18.34 3.90
CA LEU A 522 -9.09 18.04 3.46
C LEU A 522 -10.07 18.32 4.59
N GLN A 523 -10.26 19.57 4.91
CA GLN A 523 -11.25 20.00 5.89
C GLN A 523 -12.58 20.30 5.21
N GLY A 524 -13.68 20.00 5.91
CA GLY A 524 -15.00 20.40 5.44
C GLY A 524 -15.18 21.91 5.49
N VAL A 525 -15.58 22.51 4.37
CA VAL A 525 -15.78 23.97 4.25
C VAL A 525 -17.17 24.29 3.71
N TRP A 526 -17.77 25.35 4.24
CA TRP A 526 -19.00 25.92 3.71
C TRP A 526 -18.76 26.61 2.36
N VAL A 527 -19.48 26.23 1.32
CA VAL A 527 -19.37 26.83 -0.03
C VAL A 527 -20.41 27.93 -0.16
N ARG A 528 -20.23 29.01 0.61
CA ARG A 528 -21.21 30.11 0.75
C ARG A 528 -20.55 31.48 1.05
N SER A 529 -21.34 32.53 0.94
CA SER A 529 -20.88 33.92 1.13
C SER A 529 -20.63 34.32 2.60
N GLU A 530 -21.21 33.59 3.55
CA GLU A 530 -21.12 33.87 4.98
C GLU A 530 -20.92 32.59 5.75
N GLU A 531 -20.21 32.63 6.88
CA GLU A 531 -20.07 31.48 7.76
C GLU A 531 -21.42 31.03 8.30
N ASN A 532 -21.60 29.72 8.41
CA ASN A 532 -22.81 29.14 8.99
C ASN A 532 -22.41 28.09 10.05
N PRO A 533 -22.65 28.34 11.33
CA PRO A 533 -22.22 27.46 12.42
C PRO A 533 -23.14 26.25 12.64
N ILE A 534 -23.94 25.83 11.65
CA ILE A 534 -24.81 24.66 11.79
C ILE A 534 -23.94 23.41 11.92
N ASP A 535 -24.14 22.65 12.99
CA ASP A 535 -23.60 21.31 13.17
C ASP A 535 -24.48 20.32 12.38
N LEU A 536 -23.89 19.74 11.32
CA LEU A 536 -24.58 18.79 10.44
C LEU A 536 -24.42 17.32 10.90
N SER A 537 -23.80 17.06 12.05
CA SER A 537 -23.67 15.71 12.61
C SER A 537 -24.97 15.17 13.21
N ASP A 538 -25.90 16.05 13.58
CA ASP A 538 -27.23 15.67 14.04
C ASP A 538 -28.20 15.44 12.87
N GLU A 539 -28.83 14.26 12.82
CA GLU A 539 -29.73 13.86 11.71
C GLU A 539 -30.89 14.84 11.50
N LYS A 540 -31.42 15.45 12.57
CA LYS A 540 -32.51 16.41 12.46
C LYS A 540 -31.99 17.72 11.85
N SER A 541 -30.85 18.20 12.32
CA SER A 541 -30.21 19.42 11.78
C SER A 541 -29.82 19.22 10.32
N PHE A 542 -29.31 18.04 9.97
CA PHE A 542 -29.00 17.69 8.59
C PHE A 542 -30.28 17.63 7.72
N LEU A 543 -31.34 16.97 8.20
CA LEU A 543 -32.64 16.92 7.50
C LEU A 543 -33.21 18.33 7.28
N ASP A 544 -33.20 19.18 8.30
CA ASP A 544 -33.70 20.54 8.22
C ASP A 544 -32.91 21.35 7.19
N TYR A 545 -31.58 21.18 7.13
CA TYR A 545 -30.72 21.83 6.14
C TYR A 545 -30.93 21.30 4.73
N ILE A 546 -30.91 19.98 4.52
CA ILE A 546 -30.99 19.37 3.17
C ILE A 546 -32.38 19.54 2.55
N SER A 547 -33.43 19.69 3.36
CA SER A 547 -34.81 19.92 2.90
C SER A 547 -35.02 21.32 2.29
N ASN A 548 -34.10 22.24 2.50
CA ASN A 548 -34.22 23.63 2.07
C ASN A 548 -33.07 24.01 1.14
N VAL A 549 -33.35 25.02 0.28
CA VAL A 549 -32.33 25.65 -0.55
C VAL A 549 -31.79 26.89 0.19
N ASP A 550 -30.53 26.80 0.62
CA ASP A 550 -29.86 27.97 1.22
C ASP A 550 -29.30 28.88 0.11
N SER A 551 -29.95 30.00 -0.12
CA SER A 551 -29.58 30.96 -1.15
C SER A 551 -28.24 31.68 -0.90
N ALA A 552 -27.67 31.60 0.30
CA ALA A 552 -26.34 32.11 0.59
C ALA A 552 -25.22 31.17 0.04
N CYS A 553 -25.55 29.94 -0.29
CA CYS A 553 -24.62 29.00 -0.92
C CYS A 553 -24.38 29.38 -2.39
N TYR A 554 -23.14 29.42 -2.82
CA TYR A 554 -22.74 29.83 -4.18
C TYR A 554 -23.35 28.95 -5.28
N GLU A 555 -23.58 27.65 -4.98
CA GLU A 555 -24.08 26.66 -5.93
C GLU A 555 -25.60 26.43 -5.85
N SER A 556 -26.32 27.25 -5.07
CA SER A 556 -27.75 27.04 -4.75
C SER A 556 -28.70 27.08 -5.96
N ASP A 557 -28.24 27.60 -7.10
CA ASP A 557 -28.97 27.67 -8.38
C ASP A 557 -28.72 26.47 -9.30
N LEU A 558 -27.81 25.52 -8.89
CA LEU A 558 -27.44 24.40 -9.73
C LEU A 558 -28.38 23.20 -9.51
N LYS A 559 -28.66 22.49 -10.59
CA LYS A 559 -29.66 21.39 -10.60
C LYS A 559 -29.35 20.27 -9.60
N TYR A 560 -28.06 19.94 -9.36
CA TYR A 560 -27.66 18.91 -8.39
C TYR A 560 -27.47 19.45 -6.97
N PHE A 561 -27.64 20.73 -6.72
CA PHE A 561 -27.52 21.31 -5.37
C PHE A 561 -28.51 20.66 -4.38
N ARG A 562 -29.72 20.31 -4.88
CA ARG A 562 -30.72 19.48 -4.16
C ARG A 562 -31.32 18.48 -5.13
N TRP A 563 -31.57 17.31 -4.64
CA TRP A 563 -32.27 16.28 -5.39
C TRP A 563 -33.04 15.34 -4.45
N ASN A 564 -33.97 14.59 -4.97
CA ASN A 564 -34.68 13.58 -4.22
C ASN A 564 -34.96 12.32 -5.04
N THR A 565 -35.15 11.22 -4.34
CA THR A 565 -35.55 9.95 -4.94
C THR A 565 -36.37 9.14 -3.95
N VAL A 566 -36.98 8.07 -4.44
CA VAL A 566 -37.55 6.98 -3.64
C VAL A 566 -36.70 5.75 -3.90
N LEU A 567 -36.24 5.12 -2.83
CA LEU A 567 -35.62 3.79 -2.91
C LEU A 567 -36.71 2.73 -2.69
N ASP A 568 -36.78 1.80 -3.63
CA ASP A 568 -37.67 0.65 -3.60
C ASP A 568 -36.85 -0.64 -3.79
N PHE A 569 -36.78 -1.43 -2.74
CA PHE A 569 -36.08 -2.71 -2.73
C PHE A 569 -36.99 -3.93 -2.86
N GLN A 570 -38.31 -3.73 -3.08
CA GLN A 570 -39.24 -4.84 -3.20
C GLN A 570 -38.88 -5.74 -4.39
N GLY A 571 -38.65 -7.02 -4.10
CA GLY A 571 -38.24 -8.00 -5.11
C GLY A 571 -36.79 -7.83 -5.62
N LYS A 572 -35.96 -7.00 -4.96
CA LYS A 572 -34.58 -6.76 -5.32
C LYS A 572 -33.58 -7.30 -4.27
N ASP A 573 -34.04 -8.15 -3.33
CA ASP A 573 -33.19 -8.63 -2.22
C ASP A 573 -31.92 -9.33 -2.73
N GLU A 574 -32.01 -10.18 -3.75
CA GLU A 574 -30.84 -10.84 -4.34
C GLU A 574 -29.86 -9.85 -4.97
N THR A 575 -30.36 -8.87 -5.71
CA THR A 575 -29.53 -7.82 -6.33
C THR A 575 -28.82 -7.00 -5.27
N LEU A 576 -29.54 -6.61 -4.20
CA LEU A 576 -28.96 -5.83 -3.10
C LEU A 576 -27.85 -6.61 -2.39
N LEU A 577 -28.13 -7.88 -2.01
CA LEU A 577 -27.14 -8.71 -1.32
C LEU A 577 -25.92 -9.03 -2.20
N HIS A 578 -26.14 -9.23 -3.51
CA HIS A 578 -25.05 -9.41 -4.46
C HIS A 578 -24.18 -8.14 -4.56
N THR A 579 -24.79 -6.96 -4.69
CA THR A 579 -24.05 -5.69 -4.72
C THR A 579 -23.27 -5.45 -3.42
N ILE A 580 -23.84 -5.77 -2.26
CA ILE A 580 -23.15 -5.69 -0.97
C ILE A 580 -21.92 -6.62 -0.96
N ALA A 581 -22.09 -7.87 -1.44
CA ALA A 581 -20.99 -8.85 -1.51
C ALA A 581 -19.88 -8.40 -2.46
N ASP A 582 -20.24 -7.92 -3.66
CA ASP A 582 -19.29 -7.35 -4.63
C ASP A 582 -18.52 -6.17 -4.04
N ARG A 583 -19.22 -5.24 -3.37
CA ARG A 583 -18.54 -4.10 -2.71
C ARG A 583 -17.60 -4.52 -1.58
N LYS A 584 -17.97 -5.57 -0.82
CA LYS A 584 -17.11 -6.14 0.22
C LYS A 584 -15.87 -6.81 -0.37
N GLU A 585 -15.96 -7.46 -1.50
CA GLU A 585 -14.79 -8.03 -2.20
C GLU A 585 -13.79 -6.94 -2.61
N HIS A 586 -14.31 -5.79 -3.07
CA HIS A 586 -13.47 -4.64 -3.48
C HIS A 586 -12.89 -3.83 -2.30
N GLN A 587 -13.63 -3.73 -1.18
CA GLN A 587 -13.23 -3.00 0.03
C GLN A 587 -13.63 -3.78 1.30
N PRO A 588 -12.89 -4.84 1.65
CA PRO A 588 -13.22 -5.76 2.74
C PRO A 588 -13.38 -5.08 4.11
N GLU A 589 -12.57 -4.05 4.37
CA GLU A 589 -12.54 -3.30 5.62
C GLU A 589 -13.71 -2.32 5.79
N ALA A 590 -14.32 -1.88 4.67
CA ALA A 590 -15.40 -0.88 4.68
C ALA A 590 -16.80 -1.49 4.89
N ILE A 591 -16.94 -2.82 4.84
CA ILE A 591 -18.23 -3.51 4.96
C ILE A 591 -18.12 -4.66 5.96
N CYS A 592 -18.97 -4.65 6.99
CA CYS A 592 -19.04 -5.71 8.00
C CYS A 592 -20.40 -6.38 8.00
N TYR A 593 -20.42 -7.71 8.11
CA TYR A 593 -21.63 -8.52 8.26
C TYR A 593 -21.81 -8.97 9.69
N TYR A 594 -23.04 -8.91 10.19
CA TYR A 594 -23.43 -9.33 11.53
C TYR A 594 -24.58 -10.34 11.47
N LYS A 595 -24.60 -11.29 12.41
CA LYS A 595 -25.65 -12.33 12.47
C LYS A 595 -27.03 -11.78 12.81
N ASP A 596 -27.07 -10.62 13.45
CA ASP A 596 -28.31 -9.91 13.82
C ASP A 596 -28.04 -8.40 13.97
N ALA A 597 -29.10 -7.63 14.12
CA ALA A 597 -29.06 -6.18 14.31
C ALA A 597 -28.41 -5.74 15.64
N SER A 598 -28.14 -6.66 16.59
CA SER A 598 -27.42 -6.31 17.84
C SER A 598 -25.92 -6.18 17.65
N LYS A 599 -25.40 -6.60 16.49
CA LYS A 599 -23.97 -6.54 16.08
C LYS A 599 -23.00 -7.19 17.08
N THR A 600 -23.46 -8.20 17.81
CA THR A 600 -22.64 -8.87 18.81
C THR A 600 -21.73 -9.94 18.21
N GLU A 601 -22.09 -10.46 17.04
CA GLU A 601 -21.37 -11.55 16.39
C GLU A 601 -21.29 -11.31 14.88
N THR A 602 -20.07 -11.35 14.32
CA THR A 602 -19.82 -11.21 12.87
C THR A 602 -20.06 -12.51 12.13
N THR A 603 -20.22 -12.42 10.81
CA THR A 603 -20.30 -13.55 9.88
C THR A 603 -19.56 -13.23 8.58
N ASP A 604 -19.15 -14.25 7.84
CA ASP A 604 -18.40 -14.08 6.59
C ASP A 604 -19.27 -13.95 5.34
N SER A 605 -20.58 -14.17 5.47
CA SER A 605 -21.51 -14.12 4.34
C SER A 605 -22.84 -13.47 4.70
N CYS A 606 -23.39 -12.70 3.78
CA CYS A 606 -24.72 -12.09 3.85
C CYS A 606 -25.79 -12.83 3.00
N SER A 607 -25.45 -13.92 2.30
CA SER A 607 -26.30 -14.58 1.32
C SER A 607 -27.67 -15.04 1.84
N ASN A 608 -27.80 -15.29 3.15
CA ASN A 608 -29.00 -15.78 3.80
C ASN A 608 -29.72 -14.71 4.62
N PHE A 609 -29.42 -13.43 4.44
CA PHE A 609 -29.97 -12.36 5.28
C PHE A 609 -31.48 -12.11 5.02
N GLY A 610 -31.96 -12.48 3.83
CA GLY A 610 -33.40 -12.28 3.48
C GLY A 610 -33.67 -10.82 3.10
N SER A 611 -34.91 -10.38 3.33
CA SER A 611 -35.36 -9.05 2.91
C SER A 611 -34.89 -7.93 3.83
N LEU A 612 -34.61 -6.77 3.22
CA LEU A 612 -34.26 -5.52 3.92
C LEU A 612 -35.44 -5.06 4.82
N GLN A 613 -35.14 -4.72 6.07
CA GLN A 613 -36.12 -4.29 7.07
C GLN A 613 -35.96 -2.79 7.42
N ALA A 614 -34.72 -2.30 7.54
CA ALA A 614 -34.45 -0.92 7.86
C ALA A 614 -33.14 -0.44 7.24
N ILE A 615 -33.02 0.88 7.03
CA ILE A 615 -31.81 1.60 6.68
C ILE A 615 -31.62 2.71 7.72
N ASN A 616 -30.49 2.71 8.42
CA ASN A 616 -30.21 3.63 9.52
C ASN A 616 -28.88 4.36 9.29
N VAL A 617 -28.87 5.68 9.45
CA VAL A 617 -27.63 6.45 9.56
C VAL A 617 -27.16 6.32 11.02
N VAL A 618 -26.09 5.57 11.24
CA VAL A 618 -25.55 5.29 12.58
C VAL A 618 -24.64 6.42 13.05
N LYS A 619 -23.82 6.95 12.15
CA LYS A 619 -22.85 7.99 12.47
C LYS A 619 -22.68 8.96 11.31
N ARG A 620 -22.74 10.25 11.63
CA ARG A 620 -22.48 11.38 10.72
C ARG A 620 -21.51 12.35 11.39
N ASN A 621 -20.60 12.97 10.63
CA ASN A 621 -19.70 13.99 11.17
C ASN A 621 -20.23 15.42 10.98
N GLN A 622 -19.49 16.41 11.48
CA GLN A 622 -19.89 17.83 11.44
C GLN A 622 -20.02 18.39 10.00
N SER A 623 -19.30 17.80 9.05
CA SER A 623 -19.38 18.14 7.63
C SER A 623 -20.55 17.43 6.91
N GLY A 624 -21.48 16.82 7.65
CA GLY A 624 -22.65 16.14 7.09
C GLY A 624 -22.34 14.82 6.39
N VAL A 625 -21.13 14.30 6.47
CA VAL A 625 -20.72 13.02 5.88
C VAL A 625 -21.28 11.87 6.70
N ILE A 626 -21.93 10.90 6.04
CA ILE A 626 -22.27 9.63 6.70
C ILE A 626 -20.98 8.81 6.84
N LEU A 627 -20.56 8.55 8.07
CA LEU A 627 -19.41 7.72 8.39
C LEU A 627 -19.77 6.24 8.53
N GLU A 628 -21.02 5.95 8.94
CA GLU A 628 -21.53 4.58 9.04
C GLU A 628 -23.02 4.54 8.71
N LEU A 629 -23.37 3.70 7.75
CA LEU A 629 -24.72 3.35 7.36
C LEU A 629 -24.98 1.89 7.74
N GLU A 630 -26.14 1.61 8.31
CA GLU A 630 -26.58 0.25 8.66
C GLU A 630 -27.78 -0.16 7.82
N LEU A 631 -27.73 -1.38 7.31
CA LEU A 631 -28.84 -2.05 6.66
C LEU A 631 -29.23 -3.26 7.51
N ASP A 632 -30.44 -3.23 8.09
CA ASP A 632 -31.01 -4.34 8.84
C ASP A 632 -31.80 -5.25 7.92
N PHE A 633 -31.51 -6.51 7.98
CA PHE A 633 -32.19 -7.57 7.22
C PHE A 633 -32.96 -8.49 8.15
N GLN A 634 -33.82 -9.36 7.59
CA GLN A 634 -34.60 -10.32 8.36
C GLN A 634 -33.71 -11.22 9.24
N ASN A 635 -32.55 -11.64 8.77
CA ASN A 635 -31.68 -12.61 9.43
C ASN A 635 -30.23 -12.10 9.56
N GLY A 636 -30.00 -10.80 9.62
CA GLY A 636 -28.68 -10.24 9.76
C GLY A 636 -28.64 -8.72 9.63
N ALA A 637 -27.46 -8.13 9.72
CA ALA A 637 -27.25 -6.72 9.48
C ALA A 637 -25.93 -6.48 8.75
N VAL A 638 -25.85 -5.36 8.03
CA VAL A 638 -24.66 -4.93 7.30
C VAL A 638 -24.30 -3.51 7.73
N SER A 639 -23.08 -3.29 8.21
CA SER A 639 -22.51 -1.96 8.38
C SER A 639 -21.70 -1.59 7.15
N VAL A 640 -21.93 -0.40 6.62
CA VAL A 640 -21.31 0.11 5.40
C VAL A 640 -20.61 1.43 5.72
N GLN A 641 -19.34 1.51 5.39
CA GLN A 641 -18.52 2.72 5.39
C GLN A 641 -18.18 3.12 3.96
N SER A 642 -17.57 4.27 3.77
CA SER A 642 -17.24 4.89 2.48
C SER A 642 -18.47 5.38 1.71
N GLU A 643 -18.39 6.61 1.24
CA GLU A 643 -19.46 7.27 0.49
C GLU A 643 -19.81 6.52 -0.82
N TYR A 644 -18.78 5.98 -1.51
CA TYR A 644 -19.00 5.26 -2.76
C TYR A 644 -19.78 3.95 -2.54
N ASN A 645 -19.45 3.18 -1.49
CA ASN A 645 -20.15 1.96 -1.17
C ASN A 645 -21.63 2.24 -0.83
N MET A 646 -21.89 3.29 -0.04
CA MET A 646 -23.25 3.71 0.28
C MET A 646 -24.05 4.08 -0.96
N ARG A 647 -23.46 4.88 -1.86
CA ARG A 647 -24.07 5.31 -3.12
C ARG A 647 -24.38 4.12 -4.03
N ALA A 648 -23.46 3.19 -4.18
CA ALA A 648 -23.59 2.02 -5.05
C ALA A 648 -24.65 1.03 -4.50
N ILE A 649 -24.59 0.71 -3.21
CA ILE A 649 -25.53 -0.21 -2.55
C ILE A 649 -26.95 0.34 -2.58
N LEU A 650 -27.13 1.60 -2.18
CA LEU A 650 -28.46 2.24 -2.21
C LEU A 650 -28.95 2.48 -3.65
N GLY A 651 -28.02 2.54 -4.62
CA GLY A 651 -28.29 2.63 -6.04
C GLY A 651 -29.23 1.54 -6.57
N CYS A 652 -29.17 0.32 -6.01
CA CYS A 652 -30.06 -0.78 -6.36
C CYS A 652 -31.56 -0.45 -6.19
N GLY A 653 -31.87 0.42 -5.23
CA GLY A 653 -33.23 0.82 -4.90
C GLY A 653 -33.76 2.01 -5.70
N ILE A 654 -32.91 2.75 -6.43
CA ILE A 654 -33.32 3.99 -7.12
C ILE A 654 -34.47 3.70 -8.09
N THR A 655 -35.50 4.54 -8.03
CA THR A 655 -36.58 4.56 -9.02
C THR A 655 -36.31 5.65 -10.08
N ASN A 656 -35.96 6.86 -9.64
CA ASN A 656 -35.64 8.00 -10.49
C ASN A 656 -35.06 9.13 -9.62
N ILE A 657 -34.10 9.91 -10.10
CA ILE A 657 -33.57 11.05 -9.38
C ILE A 657 -34.25 12.33 -9.92
N ASN A 658 -34.97 13.03 -9.04
CA ASN A 658 -35.58 14.33 -9.37
C ASN A 658 -34.63 15.44 -8.92
N LEU A 659 -34.29 16.34 -9.82
CA LEU A 659 -33.33 17.42 -9.60
C LEU A 659 -34.02 18.73 -9.19
N LEU A 660 -33.25 19.70 -8.70
CA LEU A 660 -33.77 21.00 -8.23
C LEU A 660 -34.52 21.80 -9.31
N ASP A 661 -34.10 21.68 -10.57
CA ASP A 661 -34.72 22.34 -11.71
C ASP A 661 -36.03 21.65 -12.21
N GLY A 662 -36.47 20.63 -11.55
CA GLY A 662 -37.64 19.82 -11.91
C GLY A 662 -37.40 18.76 -12.98
N SER A 663 -36.19 18.66 -13.51
CA SER A 663 -35.82 17.55 -14.41
C SER A 663 -35.62 16.24 -13.63
N SER A 664 -35.68 15.12 -14.33
CA SER A 664 -35.42 13.81 -13.79
C SER A 664 -34.36 13.09 -14.60
N VAL A 665 -33.49 12.29 -13.92
CA VAL A 665 -32.46 11.49 -14.54
C VAL A 665 -32.49 10.05 -14.01
N GLU A 666 -32.17 9.10 -14.86
CA GLU A 666 -31.94 7.71 -14.47
C GLU A 666 -30.47 7.52 -14.08
N MET A 667 -30.24 6.91 -12.95
CA MET A 667 -28.89 6.62 -12.46
C MET A 667 -28.89 5.26 -11.73
N SER A 668 -27.77 4.55 -11.84
CA SER A 668 -27.55 3.28 -11.12
C SER A 668 -26.84 3.45 -9.78
N ILE A 669 -26.36 4.67 -9.49
CA ILE A 669 -25.68 5.07 -8.25
C ILE A 669 -26.26 6.41 -7.78
N LEU A 670 -26.36 6.64 -6.48
CA LEU A 670 -26.81 7.93 -5.96
C LEU A 670 -25.85 9.06 -6.39
N PRO A 671 -26.37 10.28 -6.67
CA PRO A 671 -25.51 11.42 -7.05
C PRO A 671 -24.43 11.74 -6.03
N SER A 672 -24.73 11.60 -4.73
CA SER A 672 -23.80 11.79 -3.62
C SER A 672 -24.24 10.95 -2.41
N ALA A 673 -23.42 10.90 -1.35
CA ALA A 673 -23.77 10.33 -0.06
C ALA A 673 -24.25 11.36 0.98
N TYR A 674 -24.44 12.62 0.59
CA TYR A 674 -24.99 13.68 1.47
C TYR A 674 -26.51 13.63 1.44
N ILE A 675 -27.06 12.67 2.18
CA ILE A 675 -28.48 12.27 2.11
C ILE A 675 -29.10 12.17 3.50
N SER A 676 -30.41 12.43 3.57
CA SER A 676 -31.29 12.02 4.65
C SER A 676 -32.24 10.96 4.14
N ILE A 677 -32.44 9.89 4.91
CA ILE A 677 -33.24 8.72 4.53
C ILE A 677 -34.43 8.61 5.50
N GLN A 678 -35.65 8.48 4.98
CA GLN A 678 -36.87 8.35 5.77
C GLN A 678 -37.70 7.19 5.27
N ALA A 679 -38.02 6.22 6.15
CA ALA A 679 -38.93 5.14 5.84
C ALA A 679 -40.37 5.69 5.64
N LYS A 680 -41.05 5.26 4.57
CA LYS A 680 -42.40 5.67 4.23
C LYS A 680 -43.50 4.76 4.83
N GLY A 681 -43.08 3.65 5.46
CA GLY A 681 -44.03 2.70 6.08
C GLY A 681 -44.67 1.72 5.09
N ASP A 682 -44.39 1.81 3.81
CA ASP A 682 -44.84 0.91 2.73
C ASP A 682 -43.70 0.02 2.21
N GLY A 683 -42.55 -0.03 2.90
CA GLY A 683 -41.36 -0.76 2.50
C GLY A 683 -40.43 0.03 1.56
N THR A 684 -40.79 1.29 1.28
CA THR A 684 -39.92 2.22 0.50
C THR A 684 -39.34 3.30 1.40
N TYR A 685 -38.31 3.98 0.89
CA TYR A 685 -37.60 5.04 1.61
C TYR A 685 -37.57 6.32 0.77
N ALA A 686 -38.01 7.43 1.35
CA ALA A 686 -37.78 8.75 0.76
C ALA A 686 -36.36 9.20 1.07
N VAL A 687 -35.65 9.66 0.05
CA VAL A 687 -34.30 10.20 0.17
C VAL A 687 -34.28 11.65 -0.32
N LEU A 688 -33.78 12.54 0.53
CA LEU A 688 -33.42 13.90 0.20
C LEU A 688 -31.90 14.01 0.15
N GLY A 689 -31.34 14.51 -0.92
CA GLY A 689 -29.91 14.61 -1.08
C GLY A 689 -29.46 15.93 -1.73
N GLY A 690 -28.16 16.16 -1.70
CA GLY A 690 -27.56 17.32 -2.35
C GLY A 690 -26.14 17.05 -2.80
N GLY A 691 -25.70 17.78 -3.82
CA GLY A 691 -24.40 17.64 -4.43
C GLY A 691 -24.32 16.52 -5.48
N TYR A 692 -23.18 16.52 -6.22
CA TYR A 692 -22.86 15.52 -7.23
C TYR A 692 -21.36 15.18 -7.21
N GLY A 693 -21.05 13.95 -6.88
CA GLY A 693 -19.70 13.42 -6.69
C GLY A 693 -19.42 13.02 -5.23
N HIS A 694 -18.18 12.74 -4.91
CA HIS A 694 -17.75 12.29 -3.56
C HIS A 694 -17.78 13.41 -2.50
N GLY A 695 -17.72 14.65 -2.90
CA GLY A 695 -17.86 15.81 -2.01
C GLY A 695 -16.61 16.21 -1.25
N ILE A 696 -15.45 15.64 -1.50
CA ILE A 696 -14.19 15.88 -0.77
C ILE A 696 -13.25 16.73 -1.61
N GLY A 697 -12.61 17.75 -1.01
CA GLY A 697 -11.73 18.69 -1.68
C GLY A 697 -12.51 19.75 -2.49
N MET A 698 -12.07 20.09 -3.71
CA MET A 698 -12.60 21.21 -4.47
C MET A 698 -13.91 20.89 -5.22
N SER A 699 -14.97 21.64 -4.96
CA SER A 699 -16.14 21.68 -5.86
C SER A 699 -15.79 22.43 -7.13
N GLN A 700 -15.91 21.79 -8.30
CA GLN A 700 -15.63 22.39 -9.61
C GLN A 700 -16.60 23.56 -9.89
N ASN A 701 -17.88 23.38 -9.62
CA ASN A 701 -18.87 24.45 -9.72
C ASN A 701 -18.68 25.53 -8.65
N GLY A 702 -18.26 25.14 -7.43
CA GLY A 702 -17.86 26.08 -6.39
C GLY A 702 -16.69 26.97 -6.83
N ALA A 703 -15.67 26.39 -7.44
CA ALA A 703 -14.53 27.12 -8.00
C ALA A 703 -14.98 28.10 -9.11
N GLN A 704 -15.89 27.70 -10.00
CA GLN A 704 -16.50 28.57 -11.01
C GLN A 704 -17.20 29.76 -10.38
N LYS A 705 -18.01 29.52 -9.34
CA LYS A 705 -18.77 30.61 -8.66
C LYS A 705 -17.83 31.57 -7.94
N LEU A 706 -16.78 31.06 -7.27
CA LEU A 706 -15.75 31.89 -6.62
C LEU A 706 -14.96 32.70 -7.63
N CYS A 707 -14.61 32.15 -8.79
CA CYS A 707 -14.04 32.90 -9.91
C CYS A 707 -14.96 34.04 -10.33
N GLY A 708 -16.27 33.81 -10.47
CA GLY A 708 -17.28 34.83 -10.74
C GLY A 708 -17.39 35.92 -9.67
N GLN A 709 -16.96 35.64 -8.43
CA GLN A 709 -16.86 36.62 -7.34
C GLN A 709 -15.50 37.36 -7.31
N GLY A 710 -14.63 37.13 -8.30
CA GLY A 710 -13.31 37.76 -8.40
C GLY A 710 -12.20 37.14 -7.56
N PHE A 711 -12.37 35.90 -7.15
CA PHE A 711 -11.27 35.13 -6.52
C PHE A 711 -10.28 34.71 -7.61
N ASP A 712 -8.97 34.90 -7.35
CA ASP A 712 -7.93 34.29 -8.14
C ASP A 712 -7.78 32.79 -7.80
N TYR A 713 -7.07 32.05 -8.65
CA TYR A 713 -6.92 30.61 -8.47
C TYR A 713 -6.24 30.24 -7.13
N LYS A 714 -5.33 31.07 -6.60
CA LYS A 714 -4.66 30.81 -5.31
C LYS A 714 -5.64 30.91 -4.15
N ARG A 715 -6.54 31.90 -4.18
CA ARG A 715 -7.61 32.02 -3.19
C ARG A 715 -8.64 30.90 -3.32
N ILE A 716 -8.94 30.43 -4.55
CA ILE A 716 -9.83 29.30 -4.79
C ILE A 716 -9.21 28.03 -4.19
N LEU A 717 -7.92 27.75 -4.44
CA LEU A 717 -7.21 26.61 -3.89
C LEU A 717 -7.19 26.65 -2.36
N ASN A 718 -6.79 27.76 -1.75
CA ASN A 718 -6.77 27.92 -0.29
C ASN A 718 -8.17 27.85 0.36
N TYR A 719 -9.23 28.12 -0.40
CA TYR A 719 -10.60 27.96 0.08
C TYR A 719 -10.96 26.49 0.34
N PHE A 720 -10.54 25.59 -0.55
CA PHE A 720 -10.89 24.18 -0.49
C PHE A 720 -9.83 23.30 0.16
N TYR A 721 -8.55 23.70 0.11
CA TYR A 721 -7.42 22.96 0.68
C TYR A 721 -6.71 23.84 1.69
N GLN A 722 -7.03 23.65 2.96
CA GLN A 722 -6.54 24.50 4.03
C GLN A 722 -5.11 24.14 4.44
N ASP A 723 -4.36 25.16 4.90
CA ASP A 723 -2.97 25.00 5.36
C ASP A 723 -2.01 24.41 4.30
N THR A 724 -2.35 24.62 3.01
CA THR A 724 -1.50 24.16 1.89
C THR A 724 -0.67 25.29 1.29
N GLU A 725 0.43 24.90 0.65
CA GLU A 725 1.33 25.83 -0.06
C GLU A 725 1.39 25.50 -1.56
N LEU A 726 1.53 26.51 -2.40
CA LEU A 726 1.76 26.33 -3.83
C LEU A 726 3.26 26.12 -4.05
N THR A 727 3.63 24.97 -4.61
CA THR A 727 5.01 24.51 -4.81
C THR A 727 5.29 24.28 -6.30
N GLU A 728 6.54 24.42 -6.73
CA GLU A 728 6.97 24.17 -8.11
C GLU A 728 7.61 22.78 -8.24
N LEU A 729 7.09 21.93 -9.14
CA LEU A 729 7.67 20.63 -9.49
C LEU A 729 9.02 20.76 -10.19
N TYR A 730 9.11 21.73 -11.11
CA TYR A 730 10.32 21.94 -11.91
C TYR A 730 11.16 23.03 -11.25
N GLN A 731 12.02 22.65 -10.30
CA GLN A 731 12.98 23.61 -9.73
C GLN A 731 13.95 24.06 -10.83
N PRO A 732 14.23 25.37 -10.98
CA PRO A 732 15.29 25.82 -11.84
C PRO A 732 16.59 25.18 -11.32
N GLN A 733 17.30 24.44 -12.19
CA GLN A 733 18.65 23.99 -11.87
C GLN A 733 19.44 25.24 -11.47
N ASN A 734 19.85 25.32 -10.19
CA ASN A 734 20.79 26.31 -9.73
C ASN A 734 22.11 26.07 -10.48
N THR A 735 22.26 26.71 -11.63
CA THR A 735 23.56 26.91 -12.23
C THR A 735 24.33 27.81 -11.25
N THR A 736 25.10 27.20 -10.35
CA THR A 736 26.16 27.87 -9.64
C THR A 736 27.08 28.45 -10.72
N LYS A 737 26.92 29.73 -11.00
CA LYS A 737 27.94 30.49 -11.66
C LYS A 737 29.18 30.39 -10.74
N GLU A 738 30.17 29.60 -11.11
CA GLU A 738 31.51 29.82 -10.69
C GLU A 738 31.87 31.25 -11.11
N GLU A 739 31.80 32.20 -10.19
CA GLU A 739 32.45 33.47 -10.33
C GLU A 739 33.95 33.17 -10.27
N GLY A 740 34.55 33.08 -11.47
CA GLY A 740 36.00 33.08 -11.62
C GLY A 740 36.55 34.37 -11.04
N GLY A 741 37.19 34.26 -9.88
CA GLY A 741 38.04 35.30 -9.32
C GLY A 741 39.27 35.47 -10.18
N ALA A 742 39.47 36.70 -10.66
CA ALA A 742 40.69 37.19 -11.25
C ALA A 742 41.80 37.36 -10.19
#